data_06227fcb8f76a5b2ca0df0cbe4bdea22
#
_entry.id   06227fcb8f76a5b2ca0df0cbe4bdea22
#
_cell.length_a   1.000
_cell.length_b   1.000
_cell.length_c   1.000
_cell.angle_alpha   90.00
_cell.angle_beta   90.00
_cell.angle_gamma   90.00
#
_symmetry.space_group_name_H-M   'P 1'
#
loop_
_entity.id
_entity.type
_entity.pdbx_description
1 polymer ?
#
loop_
_entity_poly.entity_id
_entity_poly.type
_entity_poly.pdbx_seq_one_letter_code
_entity_poly.pdbx_strand_id
1 'polypeptide(L)'
;MKLLAIDGNSIMNRAFYGIKLLSNSKGQFTNALTGFMNIYLKEIGEVKPDCVAVAFDLKAPTFRHKANAAYKANRKGMPEELAQQMPVIKELLGDLGIKIVQCEGYEADDILGTLSKAAADSGNECYILTGDRDSFQLVSDRVSVRLATTKETKIYTPDRIMEEYGVTPRQMIEVKALMGDTSDNISGVKGIGEKTALSLIKQEGDVKTLYEHLADIKLTPSVRTKLENGHQDAIDSRFLAEICLEAPVDKATEFYKLGEVDTEKTKALLADLEMMRLIDRLGLSGKAVESADSAVQESKLKLSDLPKFEVKPLDESVISVLGKDKTAYFIFADNKLSILCNDVIYTTEDNAIITAFMGTACEKITFEGKTAHKFAFSNGTHLENLTFCCDLAGYLLNSQSSEYTAENLCLSYKCLYRSDMGEYADLSSLPALSENLKKQLEMTEMTKLFDDIEMPLCEVLASMEFYGVKADAEGIKAFGEDLKIKIDELTSQIYMYAGKEFNIASTKQLGEVLFEDLGLPAKKKTKSGYSTNADVLESLMDKHPIVPLIVEYRTLTKLNSTYVDGLLKLIHPDGRVHSVFKQTETRTGRISSTEPNMQNIPVRKEIGRNMRKFFVAEDGYTLLDADYSQIELRVLASVCGDKNMQEAFSEGRDIHTSTAAQVFDIPEDFVTPEMRSAAKAVNFGIIYGIGAFSLSKDIGVTVAEAKRYIKNYLDNFPKVSEFMDKTVDDGIKNGYVTTLFGRRRYIPELSASNKVLQAFGKRAAMNAPIQGAAADIIKIAMVRVYKKLREEDLDARLILQVHDELIIEAAEKDKDRAEKILKDEMENAVKLAVPMTVDVNSGRSWYEAKD
;
A
#
# COMPACT_ATOMS: atom_id res chain seq x y z
N MET A 1 -25.23 26.00 17.40
CA MET A 1 -24.77 24.66 16.98
C MET A 1 -24.04 24.76 15.66
N LYS A 2 -23.19 23.76 15.35
CA LYS A 2 -22.44 23.64 14.10
C LYS A 2 -23.01 22.47 13.31
N LEU A 3 -23.48 22.73 12.11
CA LEU A 3 -23.93 21.73 11.14
C LEU A 3 -22.82 21.49 10.10
N LEU A 4 -22.39 20.24 9.92
CA LEU A 4 -21.59 19.81 8.79
C LEU A 4 -22.52 19.16 7.76
N ALA A 5 -22.75 19.84 6.65
CA ALA A 5 -23.57 19.36 5.54
C ALA A 5 -22.67 18.88 4.40
N ILE A 6 -22.74 17.59 4.07
CA ILE A 6 -21.81 16.93 3.15
C ILE A 6 -22.51 16.57 1.84
N ASP A 7 -21.92 16.93 0.73
CA ASP A 7 -22.28 16.43 -0.60
C ASP A 7 -21.72 15.00 -0.79
N GLY A 8 -22.56 14.01 -0.54
CA GLY A 8 -22.17 12.61 -0.59
C GLY A 8 -21.70 12.17 -1.99
N ASN A 9 -22.36 12.59 -3.03
CA ASN A 9 -22.01 12.25 -4.41
C ASN A 9 -20.69 12.88 -4.83
N SER A 10 -20.51 14.16 -4.55
CA SER A 10 -19.29 14.89 -4.91
C SER A 10 -18.07 14.34 -4.17
N ILE A 11 -18.19 14.10 -2.86
CA ILE A 11 -17.08 13.54 -2.06
C ILE A 11 -16.75 12.10 -2.45
N MET A 12 -17.76 11.25 -2.74
CA MET A 12 -17.53 9.88 -3.24
C MET A 12 -16.82 9.88 -4.60
N ASN A 13 -17.26 10.71 -5.54
CA ASN A 13 -16.57 10.86 -6.84
C ASN A 13 -15.13 11.35 -6.65
N ARG A 14 -14.93 12.33 -5.79
CA ARG A 14 -13.59 12.86 -5.51
C ARG A 14 -12.67 11.82 -4.89
N ALA A 15 -13.16 11.05 -3.94
CA ALA A 15 -12.46 9.97 -3.29
C ALA A 15 -12.08 8.89 -4.32
N PHE A 16 -13.02 8.51 -5.18
CA PHE A 16 -12.83 7.52 -6.23
C PHE A 16 -11.68 7.87 -7.19
N TYR A 17 -11.66 9.12 -7.69
CA TYR A 17 -10.61 9.57 -8.60
C TYR A 17 -9.33 10.04 -7.90
N GLY A 18 -9.39 10.30 -6.61
CA GLY A 18 -8.26 10.75 -5.79
C GLY A 18 -7.38 9.62 -5.26
N ILE A 19 -7.95 8.43 -5.09
CA ILE A 19 -7.26 7.23 -4.59
C ILE A 19 -7.23 6.18 -5.70
N LYS A 20 -6.08 5.52 -5.87
CA LYS A 20 -5.97 4.37 -6.78
C LYS A 20 -7.02 3.33 -6.41
N LEU A 21 -7.53 2.62 -7.41
CA LEU A 21 -8.49 1.54 -7.16
C LEU A 21 -7.93 0.55 -6.14
N LEU A 22 -8.67 0.36 -5.06
CA LEU A 22 -8.43 -0.61 -3.99
C LEU A 22 -9.63 -1.55 -3.96
N SER A 23 -9.36 -2.82 -3.68
CA SER A 23 -10.38 -3.84 -3.47
C SER A 23 -9.95 -4.77 -2.34
N ASN A 24 -10.92 -5.39 -1.66
CA ASN A 24 -10.68 -6.46 -0.71
C ASN A 24 -10.36 -7.79 -1.43
N SER A 25 -10.07 -8.85 -0.67
CA SER A 25 -9.78 -10.20 -1.21
C SER A 25 -10.93 -10.81 -2.02
N LYS A 26 -12.19 -10.38 -1.76
CA LYS A 26 -13.39 -10.80 -2.47
C LYS A 26 -13.65 -10.02 -3.77
N GLY A 27 -12.79 -9.05 -4.12
CA GLY A 27 -12.92 -8.22 -5.31
C GLY A 27 -13.88 -7.03 -5.18
N GLN A 28 -14.38 -6.73 -4.00
CA GLN A 28 -15.22 -5.55 -3.76
C GLN A 28 -14.35 -4.30 -3.70
N PHE A 29 -14.73 -3.26 -4.43
CA PHE A 29 -13.98 -1.99 -4.45
C PHE A 29 -14.20 -1.19 -3.18
N THR A 30 -13.12 -0.62 -2.62
CA THR A 30 -13.13 0.11 -1.33
C THR A 30 -12.44 1.47 -1.39
N ASN A 31 -11.86 1.86 -2.53
CA ASN A 31 -11.09 3.11 -2.66
C ASN A 31 -11.92 4.37 -2.42
N ALA A 32 -13.17 4.43 -2.93
CA ALA A 32 -14.04 5.58 -2.71
C ALA A 32 -14.51 5.65 -1.25
N LEU A 33 -14.84 4.51 -0.64
CA LEU A 33 -15.17 4.40 0.78
C LEU A 33 -14.01 4.89 1.66
N THR A 34 -12.80 4.38 1.40
CA THR A 34 -11.58 4.79 2.12
C THR A 34 -11.34 6.29 2.01
N GLY A 35 -11.47 6.83 0.79
CA GLY A 35 -11.26 8.26 0.57
C GLY A 35 -12.32 9.14 1.21
N PHE A 36 -13.60 8.74 1.12
CA PHE A 36 -14.70 9.42 1.76
C PHE A 36 -14.50 9.48 3.28
N MET A 37 -14.24 8.34 3.91
CA MET A 37 -14.04 8.26 5.36
C MET A 37 -12.80 9.01 5.82
N ASN A 38 -11.72 9.04 5.03
CA ASN A 38 -10.55 9.86 5.33
C ASN A 38 -10.87 11.37 5.36
N ILE A 39 -11.64 11.83 4.37
CA ILE A 39 -12.09 13.23 4.30
C ILE A 39 -13.04 13.51 5.46
N TYR A 40 -14.03 12.64 5.69
CA TYR A 40 -15.01 12.76 6.77
C TYR A 40 -14.33 12.87 8.14
N LEU A 41 -13.44 11.94 8.51
CA LEU A 41 -12.76 11.95 9.81
C LEU A 41 -11.89 13.19 10.01
N LYS A 42 -11.24 13.67 8.94
CA LYS A 42 -10.50 14.93 8.99
C LYS A 42 -11.42 16.12 9.30
N GLU A 43 -12.52 16.22 8.57
CA GLU A 43 -13.47 17.33 8.71
C GLU A 43 -14.18 17.32 10.08
N ILE A 44 -14.53 16.13 10.60
CA ILE A 44 -15.07 15.98 11.97
C ILE A 44 -14.05 16.49 13.00
N GLY A 45 -12.79 16.16 12.85
CA GLY A 45 -11.71 16.60 13.75
C GLY A 45 -11.47 18.11 13.72
N GLU A 46 -11.57 18.73 12.52
CA GLU A 46 -11.34 20.17 12.35
C GLU A 46 -12.57 21.03 12.74
N VAL A 47 -13.77 20.66 12.27
CA VAL A 47 -15.01 21.43 12.48
C VAL A 47 -15.58 21.19 13.85
N LYS A 48 -15.48 19.95 14.36
CA LYS A 48 -16.14 19.47 15.60
C LYS A 48 -17.62 19.83 15.58
N PRO A 49 -18.40 19.30 14.62
CA PRO A 49 -19.79 19.62 14.45
C PRO A 49 -20.68 18.97 15.51
N ASP A 50 -21.77 19.65 15.89
CA ASP A 50 -22.84 19.10 16.75
C ASP A 50 -23.79 18.20 15.93
N CYS A 51 -23.92 18.50 14.63
CA CYS A 51 -24.86 17.88 13.71
C CYS A 51 -24.18 17.56 12.37
N VAL A 52 -24.53 16.41 11.76
CA VAL A 52 -24.03 16.01 10.45
C VAL A 52 -25.15 15.53 9.56
N ALA A 53 -25.23 16.06 8.35
CA ALA A 53 -26.14 15.61 7.29
C ALA A 53 -25.36 15.27 6.04
N VAL A 54 -25.65 14.14 5.39
CA VAL A 54 -25.04 13.76 4.11
C VAL A 54 -26.12 13.68 3.05
N ALA A 55 -26.03 14.57 2.06
CA ALA A 55 -26.98 14.63 0.97
C ALA A 55 -26.52 13.73 -0.20
N PHE A 56 -27.45 12.95 -0.77
CA PHE A 56 -27.20 12.15 -1.96
C PHE A 56 -28.29 12.39 -3.02
N ASP A 57 -27.87 12.41 -4.28
CA ASP A 57 -28.80 12.45 -5.42
C ASP A 57 -29.63 11.16 -5.52
N LEU A 58 -30.83 11.29 -5.99
CA LEU A 58 -31.67 10.20 -6.46
C LEU A 58 -31.57 10.06 -7.99
N LYS A 59 -31.84 8.85 -8.50
CA LYS A 59 -31.87 8.61 -9.96
C LYS A 59 -33.09 9.20 -10.68
N ALA A 60 -34.01 9.82 -9.92
CA ALA A 60 -35.22 10.46 -10.47
C ALA A 60 -34.89 11.80 -11.16
N PRO A 61 -35.62 12.18 -12.24
CA PRO A 61 -35.44 13.48 -12.85
C PRO A 61 -35.76 14.62 -11.87
N THR A 62 -34.92 15.63 -11.85
CA THR A 62 -35.11 16.83 -11.02
C THR A 62 -35.98 17.88 -11.77
N PHE A 63 -36.37 18.95 -11.06
CA PHE A 63 -37.12 20.06 -11.69
C PHE A 63 -36.32 20.71 -12.84
N ARG A 64 -34.96 20.70 -12.76
CA ARG A 64 -34.08 21.21 -13.83
C ARG A 64 -34.17 20.34 -15.10
N HIS A 65 -34.19 19.01 -14.93
CA HIS A 65 -34.38 18.10 -16.07
C HIS A 65 -35.77 18.25 -16.72
N LYS A 66 -36.82 18.58 -15.93
CA LYS A 66 -38.17 18.84 -16.45
C LYS A 66 -38.23 20.16 -17.20
N ALA A 67 -37.44 21.15 -16.78
CA ALA A 67 -37.35 22.45 -17.44
C ALA A 67 -36.49 22.42 -18.70
N ASN A 68 -35.38 21.65 -18.68
CA ASN A 68 -34.46 21.54 -19.80
C ASN A 68 -33.93 20.09 -19.93
N ALA A 69 -34.39 19.38 -20.96
CA ALA A 69 -34.00 17.99 -21.22
C ALA A 69 -32.52 17.81 -21.58
N ALA A 70 -31.81 18.87 -21.97
CA ALA A 70 -30.38 18.85 -22.28
C ALA A 70 -29.50 19.00 -21.01
N TYR A 71 -30.07 19.37 -19.88
CA TYR A 71 -29.36 19.54 -18.62
C TYR A 71 -28.67 18.22 -18.20
N LYS A 72 -27.35 18.28 -17.99
CA LYS A 72 -26.50 17.12 -17.63
C LYS A 72 -26.51 15.94 -18.63
N ALA A 73 -27.08 16.12 -19.85
CA ALA A 73 -27.21 15.04 -20.85
C ALA A 73 -25.85 14.55 -21.39
N ASN A 74 -24.78 15.33 -21.25
CA ASN A 74 -23.42 15.00 -21.67
C ASN A 74 -22.63 14.23 -20.57
N ARG A 75 -23.19 14.05 -19.37
CA ARG A 75 -22.51 13.32 -18.29
C ARG A 75 -22.45 11.82 -18.61
N LYS A 76 -21.23 11.28 -18.56
CA LYS A 76 -21.04 9.81 -18.61
C LYS A 76 -21.62 9.18 -17.36
N GLY A 77 -22.18 7.97 -17.49
CA GLY A 77 -22.68 7.21 -16.35
C GLY A 77 -21.59 6.99 -15.29
N MET A 78 -22.03 6.74 -14.06
CA MET A 78 -21.15 6.41 -12.95
C MET A 78 -20.37 5.12 -13.27
N PRO A 79 -19.01 5.09 -13.06
CA PRO A 79 -18.25 3.86 -13.21
C PRO A 79 -18.83 2.74 -12.34
N GLU A 80 -18.78 1.52 -12.83
CA GLU A 80 -19.35 0.36 -12.12
C GLU A 80 -18.69 0.17 -10.76
N GLU A 81 -17.38 0.36 -10.69
CA GLU A 81 -16.57 0.26 -9.47
C GLU A 81 -16.98 1.28 -8.39
N LEU A 82 -17.46 2.46 -8.81
CA LEU A 82 -17.99 3.46 -7.89
C LEU A 82 -19.45 3.13 -7.52
N ALA A 83 -20.23 2.68 -8.50
CA ALA A 83 -21.66 2.36 -8.29
C ALA A 83 -21.84 1.26 -7.24
N GLN A 84 -20.94 0.29 -7.18
CA GLN A 84 -20.94 -0.78 -6.16
C GLN A 84 -20.68 -0.23 -4.75
N GLN A 85 -19.93 0.85 -4.60
CA GLN A 85 -19.58 1.44 -3.29
C GLN A 85 -20.67 2.39 -2.76
N MET A 86 -21.58 2.88 -3.60
CA MET A 86 -22.62 3.83 -3.19
C MET A 86 -23.63 3.29 -2.16
N PRO A 87 -24.14 2.04 -2.28
CA PRO A 87 -24.98 1.45 -1.23
C PRO A 87 -24.21 1.27 0.09
N VAL A 88 -22.96 0.80 -0.02
CA VAL A 88 -22.12 0.47 1.12
C VAL A 88 -21.79 1.70 1.97
N ILE A 89 -21.47 2.85 1.33
CA ILE A 89 -21.24 4.09 2.09
C ILE A 89 -22.50 4.55 2.83
N LYS A 90 -23.67 4.38 2.21
CA LYS A 90 -24.94 4.75 2.85
C LYS A 90 -25.25 3.87 4.06
N GLU A 91 -25.01 2.57 3.96
CA GLU A 91 -25.12 1.63 5.07
C GLU A 91 -24.16 2.02 6.19
N LEU A 92 -22.87 2.21 5.90
CA LEU A 92 -21.86 2.61 6.87
C LEU A 92 -22.21 3.93 7.59
N LEU A 93 -22.69 4.94 6.86
CA LEU A 93 -23.11 6.21 7.44
C LEU A 93 -24.32 6.05 8.35
N GLY A 94 -25.27 5.20 7.98
CA GLY A 94 -26.43 4.85 8.83
C GLY A 94 -26.02 4.16 10.12
N ASP A 95 -25.12 3.17 10.04
CA ASP A 95 -24.58 2.46 11.20
C ASP A 95 -23.75 3.38 12.11
N LEU A 96 -23.13 4.42 11.58
CA LEU A 96 -22.45 5.48 12.32
C LEU A 96 -23.42 6.51 12.93
N GLY A 97 -24.73 6.32 12.81
CA GLY A 97 -25.76 7.23 13.33
C GLY A 97 -25.87 8.56 12.58
N ILE A 98 -25.35 8.63 11.33
CA ILE A 98 -25.35 9.84 10.51
C ILE A 98 -26.60 9.88 9.63
N LYS A 99 -27.28 11.03 9.61
CA LYS A 99 -28.50 11.21 8.81
C LYS A 99 -28.16 11.39 7.33
N ILE A 100 -28.72 10.50 6.51
CA ILE A 100 -28.69 10.59 5.05
C ILE A 100 -29.95 11.33 4.57
N VAL A 101 -29.76 12.31 3.69
CA VAL A 101 -30.85 13.13 3.17
C VAL A 101 -30.92 12.93 1.65
N GLN A 102 -32.10 12.57 1.17
CA GLN A 102 -32.41 12.45 -0.25
C GLN A 102 -33.80 13.02 -0.49
N CYS A 103 -34.02 13.71 -1.62
CA CYS A 103 -35.29 14.32 -1.93
C CYS A 103 -35.63 14.14 -3.42
N GLU A 104 -36.75 13.53 -3.72
CA GLU A 104 -37.18 13.33 -5.09
C GLU A 104 -37.51 14.68 -5.78
N GLY A 105 -37.01 14.85 -6.97
CA GLY A 105 -37.16 16.09 -7.76
C GLY A 105 -36.12 17.17 -7.49
N TYR A 106 -35.21 16.96 -6.50
CA TYR A 106 -34.15 17.89 -6.10
C TYR A 106 -32.78 17.20 -6.16
N GLU A 107 -31.74 18.00 -6.33
CA GLU A 107 -30.35 17.54 -6.29
C GLU A 107 -29.75 17.69 -4.88
N ALA A 108 -28.64 17.01 -4.63
CA ALA A 108 -27.92 17.12 -3.34
C ALA A 108 -27.58 18.58 -3.02
N ASP A 109 -27.19 19.39 -4.01
CA ASP A 109 -26.88 20.81 -3.83
C ASP A 109 -28.09 21.61 -3.35
N ASP A 110 -29.32 21.28 -3.80
CA ASP A 110 -30.56 21.93 -3.34
C ASP A 110 -30.87 21.58 -1.89
N ILE A 111 -30.55 20.33 -1.50
CA ILE A 111 -30.65 19.90 -0.08
C ILE A 111 -29.65 20.67 0.75
N LEU A 112 -28.37 20.75 0.33
CA LEU A 112 -27.34 21.51 1.03
C LEU A 112 -27.71 23.00 1.16
N GLY A 113 -28.21 23.60 0.07
CA GLY A 113 -28.71 24.98 0.06
C GLY A 113 -29.80 25.20 1.07
N THR A 114 -30.78 24.30 1.10
CA THR A 114 -31.93 24.37 2.04
C THR A 114 -31.47 24.25 3.49
N LEU A 115 -30.62 23.27 3.80
CA LEU A 115 -30.10 23.03 5.14
C LEU A 115 -29.21 24.18 5.62
N SER A 116 -28.34 24.70 4.75
CA SER A 116 -27.43 25.79 5.13
C SER A 116 -28.18 27.09 5.40
N LYS A 117 -29.19 27.41 4.59
CA LYS A 117 -30.08 28.56 4.83
C LYS A 117 -30.85 28.41 6.14
N ALA A 118 -31.47 27.25 6.37
CA ALA A 118 -32.25 26.99 7.58
C ALA A 118 -31.37 27.07 8.83
N ALA A 119 -30.16 26.53 8.79
CA ALA A 119 -29.21 26.65 9.89
C ALA A 119 -28.82 28.11 10.18
N ALA A 120 -28.49 28.88 9.14
CA ALA A 120 -28.14 30.29 9.27
C ALA A 120 -29.31 31.14 9.79
N ASP A 121 -30.51 30.93 9.28
CA ASP A 121 -31.74 31.61 9.71
C ASP A 121 -32.09 31.33 11.19
N SER A 122 -31.69 30.11 11.67
CA SER A 122 -31.84 29.70 13.07
C SER A 122 -30.70 30.16 13.97
N GLY A 123 -29.75 30.96 13.47
CA GLY A 123 -28.58 31.45 14.20
C GLY A 123 -27.45 30.41 14.41
N ASN A 124 -27.52 29.28 13.72
CA ASN A 124 -26.48 28.23 13.71
C ASN A 124 -25.41 28.48 12.66
N GLU A 125 -24.23 27.86 12.82
CA GLU A 125 -23.18 27.83 11.79
C GLU A 125 -23.35 26.60 10.89
N CYS A 126 -23.13 26.75 9.57
CA CYS A 126 -23.15 25.65 8.64
C CYS A 126 -21.84 25.59 7.85
N TYR A 127 -21.27 24.38 7.76
CA TYR A 127 -20.07 24.05 7.00
C TYR A 127 -20.46 23.08 5.89
N ILE A 128 -20.41 23.54 4.62
CA ILE A 128 -20.75 22.70 3.47
C ILE A 128 -19.48 22.05 2.96
N LEU A 129 -19.39 20.72 3.05
CA LEU A 129 -18.29 19.93 2.50
C LEU A 129 -18.66 19.38 1.12
N THR A 130 -18.02 19.89 0.09
CA THR A 130 -18.24 19.48 -1.31
C THR A 130 -16.97 19.59 -2.13
N GLY A 131 -16.93 18.96 -3.30
CA GLY A 131 -15.91 19.18 -4.33
C GLY A 131 -16.35 20.16 -5.43
N ASP A 132 -17.58 20.68 -5.32
CA ASP A 132 -18.19 21.55 -6.33
C ASP A 132 -18.14 23.03 -5.93
N ARG A 133 -17.78 23.89 -6.89
CA ARG A 133 -17.73 25.36 -6.71
C ARG A 133 -19.09 26.02 -6.79
N ASP A 134 -20.09 25.32 -7.27
CA ASP A 134 -21.45 25.85 -7.36
C ASP A 134 -21.98 26.21 -5.99
N SER A 135 -21.58 25.47 -4.97
CA SER A 135 -21.91 25.75 -3.58
C SER A 135 -21.37 27.11 -3.07
N PHE A 136 -20.45 27.80 -3.80
CA PHE A 136 -19.96 29.13 -3.40
C PHE A 136 -21.09 30.17 -3.30
N GLN A 137 -22.15 29.99 -4.09
CA GLN A 137 -23.33 30.84 -4.02
C GLN A 137 -24.07 30.80 -2.67
N LEU A 138 -23.82 29.75 -1.86
CA LEU A 138 -24.46 29.52 -0.56
C LEU A 138 -23.71 30.16 0.61
N VAL A 139 -22.48 30.65 0.38
CA VAL A 139 -21.60 31.22 1.41
C VAL A 139 -22.22 32.50 1.97
N SER A 140 -22.18 32.63 3.30
CA SER A 140 -22.69 33.81 4.04
C SER A 140 -21.90 33.97 5.34
N ASP A 141 -22.23 34.94 6.18
CA ASP A 141 -21.57 35.15 7.48
C ASP A 141 -21.62 33.92 8.40
N ARG A 142 -22.64 33.05 8.22
CA ARG A 142 -22.84 31.83 9.01
C ARG A 142 -22.67 30.54 8.22
N VAL A 143 -22.46 30.64 6.90
CA VAL A 143 -22.26 29.48 6.02
C VAL A 143 -20.91 29.59 5.34
N SER A 144 -20.06 28.61 5.54
CA SER A 144 -18.78 28.47 4.80
C SER A 144 -18.75 27.19 3.97
N VAL A 145 -18.07 27.26 2.82
CA VAL A 145 -17.85 26.08 1.97
C VAL A 145 -16.43 25.55 2.21
N ARG A 146 -16.36 24.28 2.55
CA ARG A 146 -15.13 23.50 2.66
C ARG A 146 -14.94 22.70 1.38
N LEU A 147 -14.21 23.31 0.43
CA LEU A 147 -14.00 22.72 -0.91
C LEU A 147 -12.91 21.65 -0.83
N ALA A 148 -13.31 20.40 -0.93
CA ALA A 148 -12.39 19.29 -1.00
C ALA A 148 -11.61 19.33 -2.31
N THR A 149 -10.29 19.43 -2.28
CA THR A 149 -9.40 19.34 -3.45
C THR A 149 -8.60 18.03 -3.38
N THR A 150 -7.86 17.67 -4.42
CA THR A 150 -7.01 16.45 -4.42
C THR A 150 -5.86 16.50 -3.41
N LYS A 151 -5.53 17.68 -2.86
CA LYS A 151 -4.41 17.86 -1.94
C LYS A 151 -4.83 18.30 -0.55
N GLU A 152 -5.86 19.13 -0.48
CA GLU A 152 -6.29 19.80 0.76
C GLU A 152 -7.76 20.19 0.68
N THR A 153 -8.36 20.49 1.81
CA THR A 153 -9.65 21.19 1.89
C THR A 153 -9.40 22.68 1.98
N LYS A 154 -10.01 23.47 1.09
CA LYS A 154 -9.96 24.94 1.12
C LYS A 154 -11.24 25.51 1.68
N ILE A 155 -11.11 26.44 2.62
CA ILE A 155 -12.25 27.11 3.25
C ILE A 155 -12.59 28.37 2.47
N TYR A 156 -13.85 28.53 2.09
CA TYR A 156 -14.38 29.71 1.41
C TYR A 156 -15.39 30.43 2.31
N THR A 157 -15.08 31.66 2.62
CA THR A 157 -15.89 32.64 3.32
C THR A 157 -16.27 33.77 2.34
N PRO A 158 -17.21 34.69 2.67
CA PRO A 158 -17.55 35.82 1.82
C PRO A 158 -16.30 36.65 1.41
N ASP A 159 -15.40 36.92 2.37
CA ASP A 159 -14.19 37.69 2.13
C ASP A 159 -13.26 36.99 1.13
N ARG A 160 -13.09 35.68 1.26
CA ARG A 160 -12.24 34.93 0.33
C ARG A 160 -12.80 34.86 -1.08
N ILE A 161 -14.12 34.76 -1.23
CA ILE A 161 -14.76 34.80 -2.55
C ILE A 161 -14.56 36.20 -3.15
N MET A 162 -14.73 37.26 -2.36
CA MET A 162 -14.48 38.63 -2.80
C MET A 162 -13.02 38.86 -3.19
N GLU A 163 -12.06 38.31 -2.41
CA GLU A 163 -10.63 38.41 -2.72
C GLU A 163 -10.25 37.66 -3.99
N GLU A 164 -10.72 36.41 -4.17
CA GLU A 164 -10.33 35.52 -5.27
C GLU A 164 -11.07 35.87 -6.59
N TYR A 165 -12.37 36.18 -6.52
CA TYR A 165 -13.21 36.41 -7.69
C TYR A 165 -13.63 37.89 -7.84
N GLY A 166 -13.60 38.67 -6.79
CA GLY A 166 -14.03 40.09 -6.76
C GLY A 166 -15.52 40.29 -6.94
N VAL A 167 -16.32 39.29 -6.59
CA VAL A 167 -17.79 39.32 -6.58
C VAL A 167 -18.28 38.71 -5.27
N THR A 168 -19.52 39.02 -4.89
CA THR A 168 -20.14 38.42 -3.72
C THR A 168 -20.54 36.96 -3.98
N PRO A 169 -20.71 36.12 -2.93
CA PRO A 169 -21.18 34.74 -3.10
C PRO A 169 -22.41 34.62 -4.00
N ARG A 170 -23.42 35.46 -3.78
CA ARG A 170 -24.67 35.44 -4.56
C ARG A 170 -24.44 35.77 -6.03
N GLN A 171 -23.49 36.67 -6.34
CA GLN A 171 -23.13 37.02 -7.72
C GLN A 171 -22.46 35.90 -8.50
N MET A 172 -22.00 34.83 -7.84
CA MET A 172 -21.44 33.64 -8.52
C MET A 172 -22.48 32.96 -9.42
N ILE A 173 -23.80 33.05 -9.09
CA ILE A 173 -24.90 32.57 -9.91
C ILE A 173 -24.92 33.37 -11.23
N GLU A 174 -24.83 34.68 -11.14
CA GLU A 174 -24.86 35.62 -12.26
C GLU A 174 -23.67 35.43 -13.21
N VAL A 175 -22.49 35.21 -12.63
CA VAL A 175 -21.27 34.84 -13.39
C VAL A 175 -21.50 33.55 -14.16
N LYS A 176 -22.05 32.50 -13.49
CA LYS A 176 -22.32 31.21 -14.12
C LYS A 176 -23.41 31.31 -15.20
N ALA A 177 -24.42 32.17 -15.01
CA ALA A 177 -25.47 32.45 -16.00
C ALA A 177 -24.88 32.97 -17.31
N LEU A 178 -23.85 33.83 -17.26
CA LEU A 178 -23.18 34.38 -18.43
C LEU A 178 -22.16 33.42 -19.06
N MET A 179 -21.32 32.77 -18.26
CA MET A 179 -20.24 31.94 -18.78
C MET A 179 -20.68 30.52 -19.15
N GLY A 180 -21.82 30.07 -18.61
CA GLY A 180 -22.27 28.68 -18.72
C GLY A 180 -21.46 27.69 -17.92
N ASP A 181 -21.78 26.41 -18.04
CA ASP A 181 -21.06 25.28 -17.49
C ASP A 181 -21.08 24.07 -18.43
N THR A 182 -19.94 23.74 -18.98
CA THR A 182 -19.82 22.60 -19.89
C THR A 182 -20.01 21.25 -19.20
N SER A 183 -19.75 21.15 -17.89
CA SER A 183 -19.92 19.91 -17.12
C SER A 183 -21.39 19.56 -16.93
N ASP A 184 -22.25 20.59 -16.76
CA ASP A 184 -23.69 20.45 -16.54
C ASP A 184 -24.50 20.73 -17.80
N ASN A 185 -23.80 20.95 -18.91
CA ASN A 185 -24.41 21.31 -20.18
C ASN A 185 -25.32 22.56 -20.10
N ILE A 186 -24.84 23.56 -19.32
CA ILE A 186 -25.44 24.88 -19.22
C ILE A 186 -24.77 25.78 -20.28
N SER A 187 -25.55 26.33 -21.19
CA SER A 187 -25.05 27.01 -22.41
C SER A 187 -24.26 28.29 -22.09
N GLY A 188 -24.75 29.09 -21.15
CA GLY A 188 -24.32 30.47 -20.99
C GLY A 188 -24.50 31.31 -22.26
N VAL A 189 -23.94 32.51 -22.28
CA VAL A 189 -23.88 33.36 -23.46
C VAL A 189 -22.69 32.94 -24.32
N LYS A 190 -22.98 32.45 -25.52
CA LYS A 190 -21.97 31.89 -26.43
C LYS A 190 -20.77 32.84 -26.66
N GLY A 191 -19.59 32.42 -26.20
CA GLY A 191 -18.36 33.15 -26.35
C GLY A 191 -18.06 34.20 -25.25
N ILE A 192 -18.83 34.21 -24.18
CA ILE A 192 -18.53 34.90 -22.94
C ILE A 192 -17.87 33.88 -22.00
N GLY A 193 -16.63 34.11 -21.64
CA GLY A 193 -15.90 33.25 -20.67
C GLY A 193 -15.82 33.89 -19.29
N GLU A 194 -15.28 33.13 -18.31
CA GLU A 194 -15.21 33.49 -16.89
C GLU A 194 -14.68 34.93 -16.64
N LYS A 195 -13.58 35.32 -17.28
CA LYS A 195 -12.99 36.68 -17.09
C LYS A 195 -13.94 37.78 -17.53
N THR A 196 -14.64 37.59 -18.64
CA THR A 196 -15.57 38.57 -19.16
C THR A 196 -16.82 38.62 -18.29
N ALA A 197 -17.34 37.46 -17.90
CA ALA A 197 -18.51 37.36 -17.02
C ALA A 197 -18.25 38.03 -15.66
N LEU A 198 -17.10 37.74 -15.04
CA LEU A 198 -16.67 38.39 -13.78
C LEU A 198 -16.59 39.92 -13.93
N SER A 199 -15.99 40.41 -15.02
CA SER A 199 -15.88 41.85 -15.27
C SER A 199 -17.22 42.53 -15.40
N LEU A 200 -18.15 41.89 -16.10
CA LEU A 200 -19.51 42.40 -16.31
C LEU A 200 -20.32 42.45 -15.00
N ILE A 201 -20.28 41.34 -14.24
CA ILE A 201 -21.01 41.26 -12.96
C ILE A 201 -20.42 42.14 -11.88
N LYS A 202 -19.09 42.37 -11.87
CA LYS A 202 -18.47 43.37 -10.99
C LYS A 202 -19.00 44.78 -11.27
N GLN A 203 -19.24 45.09 -12.52
CA GLN A 203 -19.69 46.41 -12.95
C GLN A 203 -21.19 46.61 -12.74
N GLU A 204 -22.01 45.64 -13.13
CA GLU A 204 -23.47 45.79 -13.21
C GLU A 204 -24.24 45.14 -12.06
N GLY A 205 -23.60 44.23 -11.33
CA GLY A 205 -24.17 43.56 -10.18
C GLY A 205 -24.86 42.23 -10.49
N ASP A 206 -25.77 42.19 -11.43
CA ASP A 206 -26.52 41.00 -11.84
C ASP A 206 -26.86 41.03 -13.35
N VAL A 207 -27.29 39.84 -13.86
CA VAL A 207 -27.66 39.67 -15.27
C VAL A 207 -28.83 40.58 -15.69
N LYS A 208 -29.82 40.78 -14.84
CA LYS A 208 -30.96 41.62 -15.17
C LYS A 208 -30.53 43.06 -15.36
N THR A 209 -29.78 43.62 -14.41
CA THR A 209 -29.25 45.00 -14.46
C THR A 209 -28.31 45.18 -15.66
N LEU A 210 -27.49 44.15 -15.95
CA LEU A 210 -26.63 44.16 -17.13
C LEU A 210 -27.40 44.35 -18.43
N TYR A 211 -28.50 43.64 -18.59
CA TYR A 211 -29.30 43.74 -19.82
C TYR A 211 -30.16 45.03 -19.88
N GLU A 212 -30.63 45.55 -18.73
CA GLU A 212 -31.26 46.85 -18.63
C GLU A 212 -30.32 48.00 -19.05
N HIS A 213 -29.04 47.92 -18.67
CA HIS A 213 -28.03 48.93 -18.97
C HIS A 213 -27.18 48.63 -20.23
N LEU A 214 -27.51 47.56 -20.98
CA LEU A 214 -26.66 47.06 -22.06
C LEU A 214 -26.31 48.12 -23.11
N ALA A 215 -27.21 49.10 -23.37
CA ALA A 215 -27.00 50.20 -24.30
C ALA A 215 -25.93 51.17 -23.83
N ASP A 216 -25.82 51.38 -22.51
CA ASP A 216 -24.98 52.43 -21.89
C ASP A 216 -23.59 51.93 -21.50
N ILE A 217 -23.38 50.63 -21.36
CA ILE A 217 -22.11 50.04 -20.95
C ILE A 217 -21.09 50.15 -22.08
N LYS A 218 -19.85 50.54 -21.73
CA LYS A 218 -18.71 50.55 -22.65
C LYS A 218 -18.21 49.14 -22.94
N LEU A 219 -18.70 48.53 -24.00
CA LEU A 219 -18.32 47.18 -24.43
C LEU A 219 -17.67 47.21 -25.81
N THR A 220 -16.83 46.22 -26.10
CA THR A 220 -16.39 45.98 -27.49
C THR A 220 -17.62 45.55 -28.34
N PRO A 221 -17.67 45.90 -29.62
CA PRO A 221 -18.79 45.50 -30.47
C PRO A 221 -19.07 44.02 -30.47
N SER A 222 -18.02 43.19 -30.43
CA SER A 222 -18.11 41.71 -30.37
C SER A 222 -18.79 41.22 -29.10
N VAL A 223 -18.46 41.79 -27.93
CA VAL A 223 -19.09 41.40 -26.65
C VAL A 223 -20.55 41.85 -26.60
N ARG A 224 -20.84 43.05 -27.08
CA ARG A 224 -22.21 43.58 -27.14
C ARG A 224 -23.11 42.67 -27.96
N THR A 225 -22.70 42.36 -29.21
CA THR A 225 -23.47 41.46 -30.12
C THR A 225 -23.70 40.06 -29.49
N LYS A 226 -22.69 39.54 -28.77
CA LYS A 226 -22.86 38.24 -28.07
C LYS A 226 -23.92 38.31 -26.98
N LEU A 227 -23.91 39.37 -26.16
CA LEU A 227 -24.90 39.58 -25.10
C LEU A 227 -26.29 39.77 -25.69
N GLU A 228 -26.44 40.63 -26.73
CA GLU A 228 -27.72 40.85 -27.40
C GLU A 228 -28.30 39.52 -27.93
N ASN A 229 -27.50 38.68 -28.58
CA ASN A 229 -27.95 37.41 -29.12
C ASN A 229 -28.15 36.31 -28.05
N GLY A 230 -27.53 36.42 -26.89
CA GLY A 230 -27.54 35.41 -25.82
C GLY A 230 -28.42 35.77 -24.63
N HIS A 231 -29.36 36.74 -24.77
CA HIS A 231 -30.18 37.19 -23.63
C HIS A 231 -31.01 36.06 -23.01
N GLN A 232 -31.74 35.29 -23.85
CA GLN A 232 -32.55 34.17 -23.36
C GLN A 232 -31.67 33.06 -22.76
N ASP A 233 -30.52 32.77 -23.43
CA ASP A 233 -29.55 31.78 -22.91
C ASP A 233 -29.03 32.14 -21.53
N ALA A 234 -28.80 33.44 -21.24
CA ALA A 234 -28.38 33.88 -19.90
C ALA A 234 -29.48 33.67 -18.85
N ILE A 235 -30.77 33.96 -19.19
CA ILE A 235 -31.91 33.74 -18.30
C ILE A 235 -32.07 32.25 -17.97
N ASP A 236 -32.07 31.41 -19.01
CA ASP A 236 -32.24 29.96 -18.86
C ASP A 236 -31.05 29.35 -18.07
N SER A 237 -29.85 29.81 -18.37
CA SER A 237 -28.63 29.38 -17.66
C SER A 237 -28.63 29.81 -16.18
N ARG A 238 -29.14 31.01 -15.87
CA ARG A 238 -29.32 31.50 -14.50
C ARG A 238 -30.26 30.60 -13.71
N PHE A 239 -31.42 30.25 -14.29
CA PHE A 239 -32.38 29.32 -13.68
C PHE A 239 -31.77 27.95 -13.37
N LEU A 240 -30.96 27.39 -14.31
CA LEU A 240 -30.30 26.11 -14.14
C LEU A 240 -29.17 26.16 -13.11
N ALA A 241 -28.45 27.29 -13.02
CA ALA A 241 -27.32 27.48 -12.12
C ALA A 241 -27.73 27.80 -10.66
N GLU A 242 -28.92 28.33 -10.44
CA GLU A 242 -29.39 28.71 -9.08
C GLU A 242 -29.76 27.48 -8.27
N ILE A 243 -29.15 27.37 -7.09
CA ILE A 243 -29.45 26.30 -6.10
C ILE A 243 -30.74 26.64 -5.39
N CYS A 244 -31.68 25.69 -5.34
CA CYS A 244 -32.95 25.84 -4.62
C CYS A 244 -32.69 25.81 -3.10
N LEU A 245 -33.32 26.76 -2.37
CA LEU A 245 -33.17 26.89 -0.93
C LEU A 245 -34.41 26.41 -0.14
N GLU A 246 -35.36 25.78 -0.84
CA GLU A 246 -36.67 25.40 -0.26
C GLU A 246 -37.05 23.95 -0.63
N ALA A 247 -36.05 23.05 -0.68
CA ALA A 247 -36.32 21.62 -0.86
C ALA A 247 -37.14 21.07 0.34
N PRO A 248 -38.12 20.16 0.10
CA PRO A 248 -38.99 19.65 1.17
C PRO A 248 -38.29 18.59 2.04
N VAL A 249 -37.31 19.03 2.80
CA VAL A 249 -36.55 18.25 3.78
C VAL A 249 -36.75 18.84 5.18
N ASP A 250 -36.38 18.06 6.22
CA ASP A 250 -36.43 18.60 7.58
C ASP A 250 -35.41 19.75 7.71
N LYS A 251 -35.87 20.91 8.18
CA LYS A 251 -35.09 22.14 8.30
C LYS A 251 -34.55 22.38 9.70
N ALA A 252 -34.95 21.57 10.68
CA ALA A 252 -34.46 21.69 12.04
C ALA A 252 -33.04 21.15 12.17
N THR A 253 -32.05 21.99 12.52
CA THR A 253 -30.65 21.57 12.65
C THR A 253 -30.51 20.43 13.66
N GLU A 254 -31.27 20.43 14.74
CA GLU A 254 -31.29 19.41 15.79
C GLU A 254 -31.65 18.01 15.28
N PHE A 255 -32.41 17.90 14.17
CA PHE A 255 -32.77 16.63 13.55
C PHE A 255 -31.51 15.87 13.09
N TYR A 256 -30.45 16.59 12.76
CA TYR A 256 -29.19 16.07 12.25
C TYR A 256 -28.11 15.83 13.32
N LYS A 257 -28.48 15.83 14.60
CA LYS A 257 -27.57 15.38 15.67
C LYS A 257 -27.07 13.98 15.38
N LEU A 258 -25.78 13.75 15.68
CA LEU A 258 -25.19 12.42 15.58
C LEU A 258 -25.95 11.44 16.47
N GLY A 259 -26.39 10.34 15.89
CA GLY A 259 -27.05 9.23 16.59
C GLY A 259 -26.04 8.34 17.31
N GLU A 260 -26.56 7.31 17.97
CA GLU A 260 -25.71 6.25 18.52
C GLU A 260 -25.08 5.43 17.38
N VAL A 261 -23.80 5.08 17.54
CA VAL A 261 -23.09 4.23 16.59
C VAL A 261 -23.50 2.78 16.85
N ASP A 262 -24.00 2.09 15.83
CA ASP A 262 -24.16 0.64 15.88
C ASP A 262 -22.77 -0.01 15.71
N THR A 263 -22.08 -0.18 16.83
CA THR A 263 -20.68 -0.65 16.87
C THR A 263 -20.54 -2.02 16.23
N GLU A 264 -21.51 -2.91 16.41
CA GLU A 264 -21.46 -4.27 15.90
C GLU A 264 -21.57 -4.30 14.39
N LYS A 265 -22.60 -3.66 13.82
CA LYS A 265 -22.78 -3.63 12.37
C LYS A 265 -21.62 -2.88 11.69
N THR A 266 -21.20 -1.74 12.27
CA THR A 266 -20.05 -0.99 11.73
C THR A 266 -18.80 -1.86 11.68
N LYS A 267 -18.46 -2.57 12.77
CA LYS A 267 -17.29 -3.47 12.80
C LYS A 267 -17.44 -4.62 11.81
N ALA A 268 -18.60 -5.27 11.78
CA ALA A 268 -18.87 -6.39 10.86
C ALA A 268 -18.74 -5.97 9.38
N LEU A 269 -19.33 -4.82 9.01
CA LEU A 269 -19.25 -4.27 7.67
C LEU A 269 -17.80 -3.92 7.29
N LEU A 270 -17.07 -3.23 8.17
CA LEU A 270 -15.68 -2.83 7.90
C LEU A 270 -14.74 -4.04 7.85
N ALA A 271 -14.99 -5.07 8.67
CA ALA A 271 -14.24 -6.33 8.61
C ALA A 271 -14.50 -7.09 7.31
N ASP A 272 -15.76 -7.17 6.85
CA ASP A 272 -16.10 -7.79 5.56
C ASP A 272 -15.47 -7.07 4.37
N LEU A 273 -15.28 -5.77 4.49
CA LEU A 273 -14.58 -4.92 3.51
C LEU A 273 -13.05 -4.92 3.69
N GLU A 274 -12.50 -5.58 4.71
CA GLU A 274 -11.06 -5.59 5.07
C GLU A 274 -10.50 -4.18 5.36
N MET A 275 -11.33 -3.30 5.92
CA MET A 275 -10.97 -1.91 6.27
C MET A 275 -10.62 -1.75 7.76
N MET A 276 -9.79 -2.65 8.30
CA MET A 276 -9.50 -2.77 9.75
C MET A 276 -9.00 -1.45 10.37
N ARG A 277 -8.08 -0.76 9.69
CA ARG A 277 -7.57 0.55 10.17
C ARG A 277 -8.65 1.61 10.38
N LEU A 278 -9.78 1.47 9.70
CA LEU A 278 -10.88 2.41 9.88
C LEU A 278 -11.62 2.15 11.19
N ILE A 279 -11.67 0.90 11.66
CA ILE A 279 -12.22 0.52 12.97
C ILE A 279 -11.45 1.25 14.09
N ASP A 280 -10.11 1.22 14.03
CA ASP A 280 -9.24 1.91 15.01
C ASP A 280 -9.44 3.43 14.98
N ARG A 281 -9.47 4.00 13.77
CA ARG A 281 -9.62 5.45 13.58
C ARG A 281 -11.00 5.98 14.01
N LEU A 282 -12.00 5.13 13.98
CA LEU A 282 -13.34 5.43 14.49
C LEU A 282 -13.44 5.24 16.02
N GLY A 283 -12.37 4.74 16.67
CA GLY A 283 -12.35 4.48 18.11
C GLY A 283 -13.28 3.33 18.51
N LEU A 284 -13.46 2.36 17.62
CA LEU A 284 -14.34 1.20 17.83
C LEU A 284 -13.59 -0.03 18.32
N SER A 285 -12.24 -0.05 18.24
CA SER A 285 -11.41 -1.14 18.76
C SER A 285 -11.57 -1.30 20.26
N GLY A 286 -11.54 -2.55 20.74
CA GLY A 286 -11.71 -2.88 22.16
C GLY A 286 -13.13 -2.70 22.73
N LYS A 287 -14.11 -2.21 21.94
CA LYS A 287 -15.52 -2.17 22.37
C LYS A 287 -16.16 -3.54 22.12
N ALA A 288 -16.86 -4.07 23.13
CA ALA A 288 -17.50 -5.37 23.06
C ALA A 288 -18.46 -5.46 21.87
N VAL A 289 -18.31 -6.54 21.07
CA VAL A 289 -19.30 -6.92 20.05
C VAL A 289 -20.27 -7.87 20.74
N GLU A 290 -21.47 -7.40 21.05
CA GLU A 290 -22.56 -8.26 21.51
C GLU A 290 -23.20 -8.90 20.27
N SER A 291 -22.75 -10.09 19.92
CA SER A 291 -23.30 -11.02 18.91
C SER A 291 -23.57 -10.49 17.48
N ALA A 292 -22.76 -10.93 16.52
CA ALA A 292 -23.11 -10.88 15.09
C ALA A 292 -24.25 -11.86 14.78
N ASP A 293 -25.48 -11.37 14.71
CA ASP A 293 -26.64 -12.13 14.24
C ASP A 293 -26.66 -12.12 12.71
N SER A 294 -26.00 -13.08 12.07
CA SER A 294 -26.46 -13.68 10.80
C SER A 294 -25.44 -14.68 10.28
N ALA A 295 -25.47 -15.89 10.76
CA ALA A 295 -25.13 -17.18 10.14
C ALA A 295 -24.61 -18.27 11.10
N VAL A 296 -24.86 -18.16 12.42
CA VAL A 296 -24.76 -19.33 13.31
C VAL A 296 -26.02 -19.36 14.17
N GLN A 297 -27.06 -20.00 13.66
CA GLN A 297 -28.12 -20.52 14.50
C GLN A 297 -27.57 -21.70 15.29
N GLU A 298 -26.84 -21.38 16.37
CA GLU A 298 -26.69 -22.24 17.54
C GLU A 298 -25.90 -21.47 18.61
N SER A 299 -26.65 -21.13 19.68
CA SER A 299 -26.26 -20.49 20.93
C SER A 299 -26.20 -18.93 20.96
N LYS A 300 -27.26 -18.34 21.43
CA LYS A 300 -27.37 -16.97 21.96
C LYS A 300 -26.61 -16.84 23.30
N LEU A 301 -25.30 -17.00 23.33
CA LEU A 301 -24.49 -16.72 24.52
C LEU A 301 -23.93 -15.29 24.40
N LYS A 302 -24.38 -14.40 25.27
CA LYS A 302 -23.75 -13.07 25.41
C LYS A 302 -22.36 -13.23 26.02
N LEU A 303 -21.41 -12.39 25.63
CA LEU A 303 -20.07 -12.32 26.24
C LEU A 303 -20.13 -12.28 27.77
N SER A 304 -21.11 -11.54 28.31
CA SER A 304 -21.39 -11.43 29.77
C SER A 304 -21.74 -12.77 30.43
N ASP A 305 -22.21 -13.76 29.67
CA ASP A 305 -22.69 -15.05 30.19
C ASP A 305 -21.57 -16.12 30.17
N LEU A 306 -20.43 -15.78 29.57
CA LEU A 306 -19.27 -16.68 29.54
C LEU A 306 -18.49 -16.61 30.87
N PRO A 307 -17.98 -17.75 31.35
CA PRO A 307 -17.14 -17.74 32.54
C PRO A 307 -15.87 -16.94 32.27
N LYS A 308 -15.51 -16.07 33.23
CA LYS A 308 -14.21 -15.38 33.21
C LYS A 308 -13.15 -16.35 33.71
N PHE A 309 -11.99 -16.33 33.06
CA PHE A 309 -10.84 -17.11 33.53
C PHE A 309 -10.31 -16.53 34.84
N GLU A 310 -9.97 -17.43 35.79
CA GLU A 310 -9.27 -17.04 37.00
C GLU A 310 -7.83 -16.68 36.67
N VAL A 311 -7.29 -15.60 37.27
CA VAL A 311 -5.90 -15.16 37.07
C VAL A 311 -5.08 -15.50 38.29
N LYS A 312 -3.97 -16.23 38.13
CA LYS A 312 -3.05 -16.67 39.18
C LYS A 312 -1.60 -16.36 38.83
N PRO A 313 -0.72 -16.21 39.82
CA PRO A 313 0.72 -16.18 39.57
C PRO A 313 1.20 -17.49 38.92
N LEU A 314 2.11 -17.37 37.96
CA LEU A 314 2.83 -18.50 37.40
C LEU A 314 4.05 -18.80 38.31
N ASP A 315 4.16 -20.02 38.76
CA ASP A 315 5.28 -20.47 39.61
C ASP A 315 5.81 -21.82 39.13
N GLU A 316 6.88 -22.32 39.76
CA GLU A 316 7.54 -23.60 39.44
C GLU A 316 6.58 -24.79 39.55
N SER A 317 5.58 -24.73 40.43
CA SER A 317 4.65 -25.84 40.62
C SER A 317 3.73 -26.01 39.38
N VAL A 318 3.35 -24.91 38.76
CA VAL A 318 2.59 -24.92 37.51
C VAL A 318 3.46 -25.41 36.35
N ILE A 319 4.70 -24.91 36.23
CA ILE A 319 5.67 -25.34 35.22
C ILE A 319 5.87 -26.86 35.27
N SER A 320 6.05 -27.42 36.49
CA SER A 320 6.32 -28.84 36.69
C SER A 320 5.21 -29.78 36.17
N VAL A 321 3.97 -29.30 36.02
CA VAL A 321 2.83 -30.10 35.54
C VAL A 321 2.48 -29.85 34.07
N LEU A 322 3.22 -28.96 33.38
CA LEU A 322 3.09 -28.70 31.93
C LEU A 322 3.87 -29.79 31.14
N GLY A 323 3.24 -30.94 30.94
CA GLY A 323 3.77 -32.06 30.14
C GLY A 323 3.37 -32.04 28.68
N LYS A 324 3.86 -32.99 27.88
CA LYS A 324 3.59 -33.14 26.43
C LYS A 324 2.12 -33.28 26.07
N ASP A 325 1.29 -33.69 27.00
CA ASP A 325 -0.15 -33.91 26.86
C ASP A 325 -0.97 -32.65 27.13
N LYS A 326 -0.31 -31.53 27.41
CA LYS A 326 -0.94 -30.24 27.70
C LYS A 326 -0.71 -29.25 26.57
N THR A 327 -1.72 -28.43 26.29
CA THR A 327 -1.62 -27.28 25.41
C THR A 327 -1.63 -26.01 26.25
N ALA A 328 -0.65 -25.16 26.05
CA ALA A 328 -0.53 -23.85 26.67
C ALA A 328 -0.69 -22.76 25.59
N TYR A 329 -1.72 -21.96 25.72
CA TYR A 329 -1.83 -20.73 24.95
C TYR A 329 -1.06 -19.64 25.69
N PHE A 330 -0.23 -18.86 25.01
CA PHE A 330 0.55 -17.84 25.70
C PHE A 330 0.72 -16.57 24.89
N ILE A 331 0.96 -15.48 25.59
CA ILE A 331 1.44 -14.20 25.05
C ILE A 331 2.65 -13.78 25.86
N PHE A 332 3.72 -13.39 25.18
CA PHE A 332 4.91 -12.83 25.76
C PHE A 332 5.17 -11.44 25.16
N ALA A 333 5.01 -10.42 25.99
CA ALA A 333 5.20 -9.02 25.60
C ALA A 333 5.69 -8.21 26.82
N ASP A 334 6.50 -7.18 26.58
CA ASP A 334 7.01 -6.27 27.61
C ASP A 334 7.61 -7.00 28.84
N ASN A 335 8.32 -8.09 28.58
CA ASN A 335 8.93 -8.97 29.59
C ASN A 335 7.93 -9.63 30.56
N LYS A 336 6.65 -9.66 30.20
CA LYS A 336 5.59 -10.35 30.94
C LYS A 336 5.12 -11.57 30.13
N LEU A 337 5.08 -12.72 30.78
CA LEU A 337 4.50 -13.95 30.25
C LEU A 337 3.10 -14.15 30.84
N SER A 338 2.13 -14.38 29.98
CA SER A 338 0.78 -14.78 30.36
C SER A 338 0.42 -16.07 29.62
N ILE A 339 -0.04 -17.09 30.37
CA ILE A 339 -0.36 -18.43 29.87
C ILE A 339 -1.83 -18.75 30.20
N LEU A 340 -2.58 -19.25 29.25
CA LEU A 340 -3.88 -19.86 29.46
C LEU A 340 -3.76 -21.38 29.33
N CYS A 341 -4.05 -22.08 30.42
CA CYS A 341 -4.04 -23.55 30.48
C CYS A 341 -5.13 -24.02 31.44
N ASN A 342 -5.94 -25.01 31.01
CA ASN A 342 -7.04 -25.57 31.81
C ASN A 342 -7.97 -24.50 32.41
N ASP A 343 -8.40 -23.53 31.61
CA ASP A 343 -9.31 -22.44 31.99
C ASP A 343 -8.78 -21.50 33.10
N VAL A 344 -7.47 -21.49 33.34
CA VAL A 344 -6.78 -20.58 34.28
C VAL A 344 -5.73 -19.80 33.53
N ILE A 345 -5.68 -18.50 33.76
CA ILE A 345 -4.60 -17.62 33.28
C ILE A 345 -3.53 -17.55 34.37
N TYR A 346 -2.29 -17.83 33.99
CA TYR A 346 -1.12 -17.69 34.84
C TYR A 346 -0.23 -16.58 34.31
N THR A 347 0.31 -15.73 35.18
CA THR A 347 1.16 -14.60 34.78
C THR A 347 2.44 -14.51 35.60
N THR A 348 3.54 -14.10 34.96
CA THR A 348 4.80 -13.82 35.65
C THR A 348 5.65 -12.81 34.87
N GLU A 349 6.52 -12.10 35.60
CA GLU A 349 7.61 -11.26 35.06
C GLU A 349 8.97 -11.80 35.50
N ASP A 350 9.00 -12.96 36.20
CA ASP A 350 10.23 -13.61 36.65
C ASP A 350 10.89 -14.33 35.47
N ASN A 351 12.09 -13.85 35.09
CA ASN A 351 12.86 -14.37 33.97
C ASN A 351 13.22 -15.86 34.13
N ALA A 352 13.46 -16.35 35.36
CA ALA A 352 13.77 -17.75 35.59
C ALA A 352 12.57 -18.67 35.29
N ILE A 353 11.37 -18.24 35.71
CA ILE A 353 10.11 -18.95 35.45
C ILE A 353 9.75 -18.87 33.95
N ILE A 354 9.94 -17.72 33.33
CA ILE A 354 9.72 -17.55 31.86
C ILE A 354 10.68 -18.49 31.12
N THR A 355 11.96 -18.51 31.48
CA THR A 355 12.96 -19.38 30.84
C THR A 355 12.59 -20.85 31.01
N ALA A 356 12.16 -21.26 32.22
CA ALA A 356 11.70 -22.62 32.48
C ALA A 356 10.48 -22.99 31.61
N PHE A 357 9.51 -22.09 31.44
CA PHE A 357 8.38 -22.30 30.57
C PHE A 357 8.79 -22.50 29.09
N MET A 358 9.73 -21.69 28.60
CA MET A 358 10.20 -21.82 27.20
C MET A 358 10.73 -23.23 26.93
N GLY A 359 11.44 -23.85 27.86
CA GLY A 359 11.98 -25.22 27.75
C GLY A 359 11.01 -26.37 28.07
N THR A 360 9.73 -26.09 28.42
CA THR A 360 8.77 -27.16 28.67
C THR A 360 8.38 -27.88 27.39
N ALA A 361 8.03 -29.16 27.49
CA ALA A 361 7.64 -30.01 26.37
C ALA A 361 6.15 -29.89 26.00
N CYS A 362 5.36 -29.05 26.70
CA CYS A 362 3.94 -28.83 26.36
C CYS A 362 3.81 -28.22 24.97
N GLU A 363 2.70 -28.53 24.31
CA GLU A 363 2.34 -27.82 23.07
C GLU A 363 2.12 -26.34 23.37
N LYS A 364 2.73 -25.48 22.59
CA LYS A 364 2.62 -24.03 22.73
C LYS A 364 1.95 -23.40 21.51
N ILE A 365 0.96 -22.58 21.76
CA ILE A 365 0.24 -21.80 20.77
C ILE A 365 0.29 -20.32 21.18
N THR A 366 0.67 -19.44 20.25
CA THR A 366 0.73 -18.02 20.52
C THR A 366 0.14 -17.19 19.38
N PHE A 367 0.05 -15.92 19.62
CA PHE A 367 -0.28 -14.97 18.56
C PHE A 367 0.94 -14.72 17.67
N GLU A 368 2.08 -14.29 18.24
CA GLU A 368 3.35 -14.01 17.58
C GLU A 368 4.49 -14.71 18.35
N GLY A 369 5.30 -15.51 17.64
CA GLY A 369 6.30 -16.37 18.29
C GLY A 369 7.72 -15.81 18.34
N LYS A 370 8.06 -14.87 17.45
CA LYS A 370 9.45 -14.42 17.23
C LYS A 370 10.06 -13.73 18.45
N THR A 371 9.26 -12.91 19.16
CA THR A 371 9.69 -12.23 20.39
C THR A 371 10.02 -13.22 21.50
N ALA A 372 9.24 -14.29 21.64
CA ALA A 372 9.49 -15.35 22.62
C ALA A 372 10.75 -16.17 22.29
N HIS A 373 11.00 -16.47 20.99
CA HIS A 373 12.24 -17.10 20.57
C HIS A 373 13.47 -16.24 20.91
N LYS A 374 13.42 -14.93 20.64
CA LYS A 374 14.53 -14.00 20.98
C LYS A 374 14.80 -13.94 22.47
N PHE A 375 13.77 -13.92 23.31
CA PHE A 375 13.92 -14.00 24.75
C PHE A 375 14.60 -15.31 25.15
N ALA A 376 14.16 -16.43 24.60
CA ALA A 376 14.78 -17.74 24.91
C ALA A 376 16.27 -17.74 24.55
N PHE A 377 16.67 -17.26 23.37
CA PHE A 377 18.08 -17.15 22.97
C PHE A 377 18.89 -16.26 23.92
N SER A 378 18.34 -15.12 24.34
CA SER A 378 19.00 -14.19 25.29
C SER A 378 19.26 -14.83 26.65
N ASN A 379 18.49 -15.88 27.01
CA ASN A 379 18.63 -16.62 28.29
C ASN A 379 19.26 -18.01 28.11
N GLY A 380 19.91 -18.27 26.96
CA GLY A 380 20.65 -19.51 26.71
C GLY A 380 19.75 -20.75 26.59
N THR A 381 18.49 -20.60 26.24
CA THR A 381 17.52 -21.69 26.04
C THR A 381 16.83 -21.59 24.68
N HIS A 382 15.94 -22.53 24.40
CA HIS A 382 15.09 -22.53 23.20
C HIS A 382 13.62 -22.55 23.58
N LEU A 383 12.78 -21.99 22.69
CA LEU A 383 11.34 -22.12 22.80
C LEU A 383 10.91 -23.46 22.21
N GLU A 384 10.75 -24.46 23.09
CA GLU A 384 10.42 -25.82 22.68
C GLU A 384 8.94 -25.96 22.34
N ASN A 385 8.64 -26.77 21.31
CA ASN A 385 7.29 -27.21 20.92
C ASN A 385 6.28 -26.07 20.68
N LEU A 386 6.72 -24.96 20.04
CA LEU A 386 5.83 -23.95 19.46
C LEU A 386 5.22 -24.52 18.18
N THR A 387 3.90 -24.80 18.19
CA THR A 387 3.23 -25.47 17.08
C THR A 387 2.36 -24.54 16.23
N PHE A 388 1.96 -23.39 16.76
CA PHE A 388 1.06 -22.50 16.03
C PHE A 388 1.24 -21.02 16.41
N CYS A 389 1.36 -20.18 15.37
CA CYS A 389 1.31 -18.71 15.46
C CYS A 389 0.12 -18.19 14.65
N CYS A 390 -0.79 -17.47 15.32
CA CYS A 390 -2.03 -17.00 14.70
C CYS A 390 -1.79 -15.92 13.62
N ASP A 391 -0.81 -15.05 13.79
CA ASP A 391 -0.42 -14.02 12.83
C ASP A 391 0.07 -14.63 11.51
N LEU A 392 0.91 -15.68 11.56
CA LEU A 392 1.39 -16.39 10.38
C LEU A 392 0.26 -17.12 9.65
N ALA A 393 -0.65 -17.74 10.38
CA ALA A 393 -1.84 -18.38 9.80
C ALA A 393 -2.74 -17.34 9.12
N GLY A 394 -3.00 -16.22 9.79
CA GLY A 394 -3.77 -15.10 9.23
C GLY A 394 -3.15 -14.53 7.96
N TYR A 395 -1.83 -14.37 7.94
CA TYR A 395 -1.09 -13.93 6.76
C TYR A 395 -1.21 -14.89 5.58
N LEU A 396 -1.05 -16.18 5.79
CA LEU A 396 -1.21 -17.17 4.72
C LEU A 396 -2.62 -17.16 4.13
N LEU A 397 -3.63 -17.05 4.98
CA LEU A 397 -5.03 -17.03 4.57
C LEU A 397 -5.43 -15.74 3.83
N ASN A 398 -4.83 -14.60 4.19
CA ASN A 398 -5.04 -13.32 3.51
C ASN A 398 -3.80 -12.41 3.56
N SER A 399 -2.90 -12.56 2.60
CA SER A 399 -1.68 -11.73 2.48
C SER A 399 -1.94 -10.27 2.04
N GLN A 400 -3.19 -9.86 1.86
CA GLN A 400 -3.54 -8.47 1.52
C GLN A 400 -3.88 -7.62 2.75
N SER A 401 -4.12 -8.24 3.90
CA SER A 401 -4.38 -7.52 5.13
C SER A 401 -3.19 -6.62 5.51
N SER A 402 -3.50 -5.46 6.03
CA SER A 402 -2.47 -4.51 6.49
C SER A 402 -2.03 -4.77 7.93
N GLU A 403 -2.82 -5.51 8.70
CA GLU A 403 -2.59 -5.81 10.11
C GLU A 403 -3.23 -7.15 10.50
N TYR A 404 -2.48 -7.93 11.27
CA TYR A 404 -2.90 -9.19 11.85
C TYR A 404 -2.92 -9.04 13.37
N THR A 405 -4.02 -8.54 13.93
CA THR A 405 -4.25 -8.53 15.39
C THR A 405 -5.25 -9.63 15.75
N ALA A 406 -5.26 -10.08 17.01
CA ALA A 406 -6.19 -11.12 17.45
C ALA A 406 -7.65 -10.69 17.23
N GLU A 407 -7.99 -9.42 17.53
CA GLU A 407 -9.32 -8.86 17.30
C GLU A 407 -9.69 -8.89 15.82
N ASN A 408 -8.80 -8.41 14.92
CA ASN A 408 -9.04 -8.36 13.48
C ASN A 408 -9.20 -9.76 12.87
N LEU A 409 -8.41 -10.73 13.33
CA LEU A 409 -8.52 -12.11 12.88
C LEU A 409 -9.81 -12.76 13.40
N CYS A 410 -10.19 -12.52 14.66
CA CYS A 410 -11.48 -13.00 15.19
C CYS A 410 -12.66 -12.46 14.39
N LEU A 411 -12.66 -11.16 14.07
CA LEU A 411 -13.67 -10.53 13.20
C LEU A 411 -13.69 -11.16 11.79
N SER A 412 -12.52 -11.29 11.16
CA SER A 412 -12.40 -11.81 9.78
C SER A 412 -12.84 -13.25 9.65
N TYR A 413 -12.54 -14.07 10.64
CA TYR A 413 -12.83 -15.50 10.64
C TYR A 413 -14.01 -15.88 11.54
N LYS A 414 -14.82 -14.89 11.96
CA LYS A 414 -16.07 -15.06 12.73
C LYS A 414 -15.87 -15.88 14.01
N CYS A 415 -14.77 -15.62 14.71
CA CYS A 415 -14.50 -16.16 16.03
C CYS A 415 -14.87 -15.14 17.11
N LEU A 416 -15.14 -15.63 18.31
CA LEU A 416 -15.42 -14.76 19.42
C LEU A 416 -14.15 -14.11 19.97
N TYR A 417 -14.08 -12.76 19.95
CA TYR A 417 -13.03 -12.01 20.63
C TYR A 417 -13.46 -11.70 22.06
N ARG A 418 -12.67 -12.14 23.04
CA ARG A 418 -12.98 -12.05 24.49
C ARG A 418 -12.65 -10.65 25.07
N SER A 419 -13.22 -9.60 24.50
CA SER A 419 -13.00 -8.21 24.96
C SER A 419 -13.41 -7.98 26.44
N ASP A 420 -14.27 -8.86 26.99
CA ASP A 420 -14.65 -8.88 28.41
C ASP A 420 -13.51 -9.22 29.38
N MET A 421 -12.40 -9.77 28.87
CA MET A 421 -11.22 -10.17 29.65
C MET A 421 -10.15 -9.06 29.79
N GLY A 422 -10.40 -7.85 29.24
CA GLY A 422 -9.52 -6.70 29.37
C GLY A 422 -8.10 -6.96 28.81
N GLU A 423 -7.05 -6.79 29.59
CA GLU A 423 -5.67 -7.02 29.20
C GLU A 423 -5.36 -8.46 28.73
N TYR A 424 -6.20 -9.43 29.10
CA TYR A 424 -6.10 -10.82 28.66
C TYR A 424 -7.02 -11.18 27.49
N ALA A 425 -7.60 -10.20 26.82
CA ALA A 425 -8.56 -10.42 25.73
C ALA A 425 -7.94 -11.24 24.58
N ASP A 426 -6.75 -10.86 24.13
CA ASP A 426 -6.03 -11.56 23.07
C ASP A 426 -5.74 -13.01 23.47
N LEU A 427 -5.14 -13.21 24.66
CA LEU A 427 -4.83 -14.54 25.19
C LEU A 427 -6.08 -15.44 25.30
N SER A 428 -7.15 -14.87 25.85
CA SER A 428 -8.42 -15.57 26.06
C SER A 428 -9.13 -15.93 24.76
N SER A 429 -8.78 -15.27 23.66
CA SER A 429 -9.34 -15.54 22.32
C SER A 429 -8.54 -16.58 21.53
N LEU A 430 -7.27 -16.85 21.90
CA LEU A 430 -6.39 -17.76 21.17
C LEU A 430 -6.96 -19.18 20.96
N PRO A 431 -7.63 -19.82 21.95
CA PRO A 431 -8.16 -21.16 21.74
C PRO A 431 -9.13 -21.25 20.56
N ALA A 432 -10.15 -20.39 20.54
CA ALA A 432 -11.15 -20.36 19.48
C ALA A 432 -10.56 -19.87 18.14
N LEU A 433 -9.67 -18.88 18.19
CA LEU A 433 -9.01 -18.32 17.02
C LEU A 433 -8.11 -19.35 16.34
N SER A 434 -7.22 -19.99 17.10
CA SER A 434 -6.28 -20.98 16.55
C SER A 434 -7.00 -22.20 15.96
N GLU A 435 -8.05 -22.69 16.63
CA GLU A 435 -8.88 -23.80 16.10
C GLU A 435 -9.53 -23.43 14.76
N ASN A 436 -10.08 -22.22 14.67
CA ASN A 436 -10.71 -21.77 13.43
C ASN A 436 -9.66 -21.56 12.32
N LEU A 437 -8.53 -20.92 12.61
CA LEU A 437 -7.47 -20.72 11.64
C LEU A 437 -6.87 -22.05 11.14
N LYS A 438 -6.71 -23.06 12.01
CA LYS A 438 -6.31 -24.42 11.61
C LYS A 438 -7.31 -25.00 10.59
N LYS A 439 -8.62 -24.92 10.87
CA LYS A 439 -9.67 -25.37 9.93
C LYS A 439 -9.61 -24.62 8.59
N GLN A 440 -9.37 -23.32 8.62
CA GLN A 440 -9.25 -22.54 7.38
C GLN A 440 -8.01 -22.93 6.56
N LEU A 441 -6.87 -23.19 7.20
CA LEU A 441 -5.67 -23.70 6.55
C LEU A 441 -5.91 -25.07 5.90
N GLU A 442 -6.63 -25.97 6.58
CA GLU A 442 -7.05 -27.26 6.02
C GLU A 442 -7.96 -27.09 4.79
N MET A 443 -9.01 -26.27 4.91
CA MET A 443 -9.95 -26.00 3.80
C MET A 443 -9.27 -25.35 2.58
N THR A 444 -8.21 -24.60 2.80
CA THR A 444 -7.43 -23.94 1.74
C THR A 444 -6.24 -24.76 1.27
N GLU A 445 -6.02 -25.96 1.82
CA GLU A 445 -4.90 -26.87 1.52
C GLU A 445 -3.51 -26.24 1.79
N MET A 446 -3.43 -25.32 2.76
CA MET A 446 -2.18 -24.61 3.11
C MET A 446 -1.53 -25.10 4.41
N THR A 447 -2.07 -26.13 5.08
CA THR A 447 -1.53 -26.67 6.34
C THR A 447 -0.06 -27.08 6.18
N LYS A 448 0.28 -27.80 5.11
CA LYS A 448 1.66 -28.21 4.86
C LYS A 448 2.62 -27.04 4.65
N LEU A 449 2.18 -26.01 3.93
CA LEU A 449 2.95 -24.76 3.75
C LEU A 449 3.19 -24.06 5.09
N PHE A 450 2.19 -24.05 5.96
CA PHE A 450 2.27 -23.47 7.29
C PHE A 450 3.24 -24.28 8.19
N ASP A 451 3.03 -25.59 8.30
CA ASP A 451 3.77 -26.45 9.24
C ASP A 451 5.23 -26.67 8.81
N ASP A 452 5.48 -26.87 7.51
CA ASP A 452 6.82 -27.25 7.02
C ASP A 452 7.70 -26.02 6.69
N ILE A 453 7.09 -24.86 6.43
CA ILE A 453 7.82 -23.66 5.94
C ILE A 453 7.68 -22.47 6.88
N GLU A 454 6.45 -21.97 7.10
CA GLU A 454 6.26 -20.70 7.81
C GLU A 454 6.54 -20.80 9.32
N MET A 455 6.06 -21.85 9.97
CA MET A 455 6.28 -22.05 11.40
C MET A 455 7.76 -22.24 11.76
N PRO A 456 8.50 -23.18 11.11
CA PRO A 456 9.93 -23.34 11.42
C PRO A 456 10.76 -22.10 11.10
N LEU A 457 10.36 -21.31 10.09
CA LEU A 457 11.05 -20.08 9.71
C LEU A 457 10.99 -19.02 10.81
N CYS A 458 9.96 -19.02 11.65
CA CYS A 458 9.82 -18.07 12.76
C CYS A 458 11.05 -18.10 13.70
N GLU A 459 11.50 -19.30 14.07
CA GLU A 459 12.71 -19.49 14.91
C GLU A 459 13.96 -19.02 14.18
N VAL A 460 14.11 -19.36 12.89
CA VAL A 460 15.26 -18.95 12.06
C VAL A 460 15.39 -17.43 12.00
N LEU A 461 14.28 -16.73 11.71
CA LEU A 461 14.29 -15.27 11.65
C LEU A 461 14.57 -14.63 13.02
N ALA A 462 14.03 -15.21 14.09
CA ALA A 462 14.33 -14.75 15.45
C ALA A 462 15.83 -14.91 15.77
N SER A 463 16.46 -16.02 15.35
CA SER A 463 17.91 -16.26 15.50
C SER A 463 18.74 -15.23 14.70
N MET A 464 18.36 -14.97 13.45
CA MET A 464 19.03 -13.96 12.61
C MET A 464 18.95 -12.55 13.23
N GLU A 465 17.79 -12.18 13.76
CA GLU A 465 17.61 -10.92 14.47
C GLU A 465 18.41 -10.86 15.77
N PHE A 466 18.50 -11.97 16.50
CA PHE A 466 19.26 -12.07 17.76
C PHE A 466 20.76 -11.90 17.54
N TYR A 467 21.34 -12.62 16.57
CA TYR A 467 22.77 -12.51 16.28
C TYR A 467 23.13 -11.22 15.54
N GLY A 468 22.29 -10.75 14.62
CA GLY A 468 22.57 -9.57 13.81
C GLY A 468 23.83 -9.70 12.94
N VAL A 469 24.25 -8.61 12.32
CA VAL A 469 25.41 -8.53 11.42
C VAL A 469 26.41 -7.52 11.97
N LYS A 470 27.68 -7.89 12.09
CA LYS A 470 28.74 -6.97 12.56
C LYS A 470 28.99 -5.87 11.54
N ALA A 471 29.11 -4.63 12.02
CA ALA A 471 29.34 -3.46 11.22
C ALA A 471 30.60 -2.68 11.65
N ASP A 472 31.42 -2.29 10.66
CA ASP A 472 32.56 -1.43 10.86
C ASP A 472 32.13 0.04 10.95
N ALA A 473 31.80 0.48 12.17
CA ALA A 473 31.34 1.85 12.42
C ALA A 473 32.37 2.93 12.03
N GLU A 474 33.65 2.68 12.24
CA GLU A 474 34.70 3.66 11.90
C GLU A 474 34.89 3.76 10.38
N GLY A 475 34.87 2.63 9.68
CA GLY A 475 34.90 2.62 8.22
C GLY A 475 33.69 3.34 7.62
N ILE A 476 32.47 3.13 8.18
CA ILE A 476 31.26 3.84 7.75
C ILE A 476 31.38 5.36 7.94
N LYS A 477 31.94 5.81 9.09
CA LYS A 477 32.16 7.24 9.35
C LYS A 477 33.14 7.85 8.34
N ALA A 478 34.31 7.20 8.14
CA ALA A 478 35.31 7.65 7.20
C ALA A 478 34.74 7.75 5.78
N PHE A 479 33.99 6.76 5.35
CA PHE A 479 33.28 6.78 4.07
C PHE A 479 32.28 7.94 3.96
N GLY A 480 31.56 8.24 5.06
CA GLY A 480 30.65 9.37 5.14
C GLY A 480 31.35 10.73 4.97
N GLU A 481 32.56 10.89 5.53
CA GLU A 481 33.37 12.08 5.36
C GLU A 481 33.82 12.27 3.89
N ASP A 482 34.26 11.20 3.24
CA ASP A 482 34.58 11.21 1.80
C ASP A 482 33.37 11.57 0.92
N LEU A 483 32.18 11.04 1.26
CA LEU A 483 30.94 11.41 0.55
C LEU A 483 30.59 12.89 0.73
N LYS A 484 30.76 13.45 1.93
CA LYS A 484 30.49 14.86 2.21
C LYS A 484 31.37 15.77 1.37
N ILE A 485 32.68 15.48 1.26
CA ILE A 485 33.60 16.24 0.40
C ILE A 485 33.09 16.25 -1.05
N LYS A 486 32.72 15.09 -1.60
CA LYS A 486 32.20 15.01 -2.97
C LYS A 486 30.86 15.74 -3.14
N ILE A 487 29.97 15.65 -2.15
CA ILE A 487 28.68 16.37 -2.16
C ILE A 487 28.91 17.89 -2.17
N ASP A 488 29.88 18.41 -1.41
CA ASP A 488 30.21 19.84 -1.36
C ASP A 488 30.81 20.31 -2.68
N GLU A 489 31.67 19.51 -3.30
CA GLU A 489 32.22 19.79 -4.63
C GLU A 489 31.11 19.85 -5.69
N LEU A 490 30.20 18.89 -5.69
CA LEU A 490 29.05 18.86 -6.61
C LEU A 490 28.11 20.03 -6.36
N THR A 491 27.87 20.38 -5.10
CA THR A 491 27.07 21.56 -4.71
C THR A 491 27.63 22.82 -5.30
N SER A 492 28.93 23.02 -5.18
CA SER A 492 29.64 24.18 -5.72
C SER A 492 29.55 24.27 -7.25
N GLN A 493 29.70 23.12 -7.92
CA GLN A 493 29.57 23.06 -9.39
C GLN A 493 28.11 23.30 -9.84
N ILE A 494 27.14 22.75 -9.13
CA ILE A 494 25.70 22.97 -9.42
C ILE A 494 25.36 24.44 -9.28
N TYR A 495 25.83 25.14 -8.22
CA TYR A 495 25.61 26.57 -8.02
C TYR A 495 26.28 27.42 -9.10
N MET A 496 27.48 27.03 -9.53
CA MET A 496 28.16 27.70 -10.63
C MET A 496 27.35 27.63 -11.92
N TYR A 497 26.80 26.46 -12.28
CA TYR A 497 25.94 26.30 -13.46
C TYR A 497 24.58 26.95 -13.33
N ALA A 498 24.03 27.02 -12.12
CA ALA A 498 22.76 27.68 -11.83
C ALA A 498 22.89 29.22 -11.75
N GLY A 499 24.08 29.74 -11.55
CA GLY A 499 24.35 31.18 -11.33
C GLY A 499 23.82 31.70 -9.99
N LYS A 500 23.36 30.84 -9.10
CA LYS A 500 22.83 31.18 -7.77
C LYS A 500 22.86 29.98 -6.82
N GLU A 501 22.87 30.26 -5.52
CA GLU A 501 22.64 29.26 -4.48
C GLU A 501 21.14 28.97 -4.33
N PHE A 502 20.78 27.71 -4.11
CA PHE A 502 19.41 27.26 -3.87
C PHE A 502 19.41 25.91 -3.17
N ASN A 503 18.27 25.50 -2.60
CA ASN A 503 18.16 24.18 -2.01
C ASN A 503 17.96 23.10 -3.10
N ILE A 504 19.04 22.38 -3.44
CA ILE A 504 19.06 21.32 -4.48
C ILE A 504 18.12 20.17 -4.14
N ALA A 505 17.90 19.89 -2.84
CA ALA A 505 16.97 18.87 -2.38
C ALA A 505 15.49 19.27 -2.54
N SER A 506 15.21 20.59 -2.64
CA SER A 506 13.86 21.10 -2.89
C SER A 506 13.44 20.89 -4.34
N THR A 507 12.51 19.97 -4.58
CA THR A 507 11.97 19.69 -5.92
C THR A 507 11.38 20.94 -6.60
N LYS A 508 10.86 21.89 -5.80
CA LYS A 508 10.31 23.15 -6.29
C LYS A 508 11.41 24.07 -6.80
N GLN A 509 12.41 24.38 -5.94
CA GLN A 509 13.50 25.29 -6.32
C GLN A 509 14.34 24.72 -7.47
N LEU A 510 14.62 23.41 -7.43
CA LEU A 510 15.29 22.73 -8.52
C LEU A 510 14.50 22.80 -9.83
N GLY A 511 13.17 22.66 -9.77
CA GLY A 511 12.30 22.82 -10.93
C GLY A 511 12.33 24.23 -11.52
N GLU A 512 12.34 25.26 -10.68
CA GLU A 512 12.49 26.66 -11.09
C GLU A 512 13.84 26.89 -11.80
N VAL A 513 14.95 26.41 -11.22
CA VAL A 513 16.29 26.53 -11.81
C VAL A 513 16.36 25.82 -13.16
N LEU A 514 15.94 24.56 -13.27
CA LEU A 514 16.06 23.79 -14.50
C LEU A 514 15.17 24.32 -15.63
N PHE A 515 13.93 24.66 -15.33
CA PHE A 515 12.90 24.90 -16.35
C PHE A 515 12.58 26.39 -16.57
N GLU A 516 12.81 27.25 -15.60
CA GLU A 516 12.57 28.70 -15.72
C GLU A 516 13.90 29.47 -15.94
N ASP A 517 14.92 29.23 -15.11
CA ASP A 517 16.17 29.98 -15.23
C ASP A 517 17.05 29.48 -16.41
N LEU A 518 17.22 28.15 -16.52
CA LEU A 518 18.04 27.52 -17.57
C LEU A 518 17.25 27.18 -18.83
N GLY A 519 15.91 27.30 -18.81
CA GLY A 519 15.06 27.13 -19.99
C GLY A 519 15.04 25.69 -20.55
N LEU A 520 15.33 24.65 -19.75
CA LEU A 520 15.33 23.28 -20.23
C LEU A 520 13.91 22.80 -20.61
N PRO A 521 13.77 21.87 -21.58
CA PRO A 521 12.46 21.44 -22.04
C PRO A 521 11.69 20.69 -20.94
N ALA A 522 10.56 21.24 -20.52
CA ALA A 522 9.67 20.64 -19.51
C ALA A 522 8.64 19.73 -20.18
N LYS A 523 8.62 18.42 -19.84
CA LYS A 523 7.61 17.47 -20.37
C LYS A 523 6.21 17.76 -19.85
N LYS A 524 6.05 18.25 -18.62
CA LYS A 524 4.75 18.55 -18.01
C LYS A 524 4.90 19.47 -16.78
N LYS A 525 4.17 20.58 -16.77
CA LYS A 525 3.99 21.38 -15.55
C LYS A 525 2.84 20.76 -14.77
N THR A 526 3.09 20.30 -13.56
CA THR A 526 2.06 19.80 -12.65
C THR A 526 1.45 20.96 -11.86
N LYS A 527 0.29 20.76 -11.21
CA LYS A 527 -0.30 21.77 -10.32
C LYS A 527 0.61 22.20 -9.15
N SER A 528 1.62 21.39 -8.84
CA SER A 528 2.63 21.65 -7.78
C SER A 528 3.98 22.16 -8.28
N GLY A 529 4.10 22.51 -9.56
CA GLY A 529 5.35 22.91 -10.19
C GLY A 529 5.87 21.85 -11.17
N TYR A 530 7.14 21.93 -11.52
CA TYR A 530 7.79 21.00 -12.45
C TYR A 530 8.17 19.70 -11.74
N SER A 531 8.00 18.56 -12.43
CA SER A 531 8.53 17.29 -11.93
C SER A 531 10.04 17.24 -12.16
N THR A 532 10.78 16.84 -11.13
CA THR A 532 12.23 16.59 -11.18
C THR A 532 12.56 15.16 -10.75
N ASN A 533 11.65 14.19 -11.05
CA ASN A 533 11.90 12.78 -10.78
C ASN A 533 13.02 12.21 -11.67
N ALA A 534 13.46 11.00 -11.34
CA ALA A 534 14.57 10.35 -12.05
C ALA A 534 14.34 10.28 -13.57
N ASP A 535 13.16 9.87 -14.03
CA ASP A 535 12.83 9.75 -15.46
C ASP A 535 12.92 11.07 -16.21
N VAL A 536 12.53 12.19 -15.54
CA VAL A 536 12.63 13.53 -16.12
C VAL A 536 14.09 13.95 -16.22
N LEU A 537 14.88 13.77 -15.15
CA LEU A 537 16.31 14.11 -15.16
C LEU A 537 17.07 13.26 -16.17
N GLU A 538 16.79 11.96 -16.24
CA GLU A 538 17.40 11.07 -17.22
C GLU A 538 17.15 11.52 -18.66
N SER A 539 15.94 11.96 -18.97
CA SER A 539 15.61 12.51 -20.29
C SER A 539 16.30 13.85 -20.62
N LEU A 540 16.97 14.48 -19.64
CA LEU A 540 17.66 15.76 -19.75
C LEU A 540 19.19 15.63 -19.63
N MET A 541 19.73 14.41 -19.46
CA MET A 541 21.14 14.15 -19.17
C MET A 541 22.10 14.79 -20.21
N ASP A 542 21.71 14.83 -21.48
CA ASP A 542 22.48 15.37 -22.59
C ASP A 542 22.15 16.85 -22.92
N LYS A 543 21.23 17.46 -22.19
CA LYS A 543 20.73 18.81 -22.50
C LYS A 543 21.48 19.93 -21.78
N HIS A 544 22.04 19.66 -20.60
CA HIS A 544 22.80 20.65 -19.85
C HIS A 544 23.74 20.00 -18.84
N PRO A 545 25.00 20.51 -18.65
CA PRO A 545 25.99 19.92 -17.74
C PRO A 545 25.54 19.84 -16.27
N ILE A 546 24.60 20.68 -15.84
CA ILE A 546 24.04 20.66 -14.46
C ILE A 546 23.29 19.37 -14.15
N VAL A 547 22.67 18.72 -15.18
CA VAL A 547 21.77 17.58 -14.94
C VAL A 547 22.51 16.35 -14.45
N PRO A 548 23.60 15.88 -15.06
CA PRO A 548 24.41 14.78 -14.52
C PRO A 548 24.88 15.07 -13.09
N LEU A 549 25.31 16.29 -12.78
CA LEU A 549 25.76 16.69 -11.44
C LEU A 549 24.63 16.59 -10.40
N ILE A 550 23.40 16.98 -10.77
CA ILE A 550 22.22 16.85 -9.88
C ILE A 550 21.88 15.38 -9.64
N VAL A 551 21.95 14.52 -10.66
CA VAL A 551 21.69 13.08 -10.52
C VAL A 551 22.73 12.45 -9.60
N GLU A 552 24.00 12.80 -9.75
CA GLU A 552 25.08 12.34 -8.89
C GLU A 552 24.93 12.86 -7.45
N TYR A 553 24.72 14.17 -7.27
CA TYR A 553 24.43 14.79 -5.98
C TYR A 553 23.31 14.07 -5.21
N ARG A 554 22.18 13.82 -5.87
CA ARG A 554 21.05 13.08 -5.26
C ARG A 554 21.42 11.65 -4.86
N THR A 555 22.22 11.00 -5.69
CA THR A 555 22.71 9.64 -5.42
C THR A 555 23.59 9.63 -4.17
N LEU A 556 24.58 10.52 -4.09
CA LEU A 556 25.51 10.59 -2.97
C LEU A 556 24.82 11.08 -1.68
N THR A 557 23.95 12.08 -1.78
CA THR A 557 23.18 12.57 -0.62
C THR A 557 22.26 11.49 -0.04
N LYS A 558 21.59 10.71 -0.89
CA LYS A 558 20.77 9.58 -0.44
C LYS A 558 21.64 8.50 0.20
N LEU A 559 22.79 8.19 -0.38
CA LEU A 559 23.74 7.23 0.15
C LEU A 559 24.22 7.66 1.56
N ASN A 560 24.63 8.92 1.71
CA ASN A 560 25.08 9.45 2.99
C ASN A 560 23.97 9.44 4.05
N SER A 561 22.80 10.00 3.73
CA SER A 561 21.72 10.14 4.72
C SER A 561 21.12 8.80 5.14
N THR A 562 20.95 7.86 4.20
CA THR A 562 20.28 6.57 4.47
C THR A 562 21.26 5.51 5.00
N TYR A 563 22.41 5.38 4.35
CA TYR A 563 23.33 4.26 4.60
C TYR A 563 24.54 4.64 5.48
N VAL A 564 24.88 5.94 5.64
CA VAL A 564 25.87 6.36 6.63
C VAL A 564 25.15 6.83 7.89
N ASP A 565 24.49 7.98 7.85
CA ASP A 565 23.88 8.59 9.05
C ASP A 565 22.75 7.73 9.64
N GLY A 566 21.99 7.03 8.77
CA GLY A 566 20.93 6.11 9.17
C GLY A 566 21.47 4.83 9.82
N LEU A 567 22.49 4.20 9.20
CA LEU A 567 23.04 2.93 9.67
C LEU A 567 23.80 3.10 10.99
N LEU A 568 24.62 4.15 11.13
CA LEU A 568 25.37 4.43 12.36
C LEU A 568 24.49 4.55 13.62
N LYS A 569 23.23 4.97 13.46
CA LYS A 569 22.26 5.05 14.56
C LYS A 569 21.68 3.70 14.96
N LEU A 570 21.81 2.70 14.09
CA LEU A 570 21.25 1.36 14.27
C LEU A 570 22.30 0.33 14.67
N ILE A 571 23.56 0.74 14.80
CA ILE A 571 24.61 -0.12 15.35
C ILE A 571 24.42 -0.17 16.87
N HIS A 572 24.21 -1.36 17.40
CA HIS A 572 24.04 -1.61 18.82
C HIS A 572 25.40 -1.60 19.57
N PRO A 573 25.39 -1.58 20.94
CA PRO A 573 26.64 -1.57 21.74
C PRO A 573 27.58 -2.77 21.52
N ASP A 574 27.05 -3.89 21.01
CA ASP A 574 27.83 -5.08 20.62
C ASP A 574 28.56 -4.94 19.28
N GLY A 575 28.39 -3.77 18.60
CA GLY A 575 28.94 -3.48 17.27
C GLY A 575 28.19 -4.16 16.13
N ARG A 576 26.98 -4.63 16.36
CA ARG A 576 26.17 -5.34 15.36
C ARG A 576 24.88 -4.57 15.02
N VAL A 577 24.34 -4.85 13.86
CA VAL A 577 23.07 -4.35 13.37
C VAL A 577 22.06 -5.48 13.43
N HIS A 578 20.96 -5.28 14.16
CA HIS A 578 19.90 -6.26 14.36
C HIS A 578 18.68 -5.88 13.51
N SER A 579 18.76 -6.17 12.21
CA SER A 579 17.66 -5.90 11.28
C SER A 579 16.43 -6.72 11.62
N VAL A 580 15.25 -6.13 11.51
CA VAL A 580 13.96 -6.82 11.73
C VAL A 580 13.48 -7.45 10.43
N PHE A 581 13.32 -8.78 10.41
CA PHE A 581 12.81 -9.54 9.28
C PHE A 581 11.31 -9.77 9.40
N LYS A 582 10.55 -9.22 8.49
CA LYS A 582 9.08 -9.32 8.50
C LYS A 582 8.61 -10.45 7.59
N GLN A 583 7.96 -11.44 8.20
CA GLN A 583 7.44 -12.62 7.53
C GLN A 583 6.05 -12.38 6.94
N THR A 584 5.27 -11.46 7.49
CA THR A 584 3.84 -11.24 7.20
C THR A 584 3.54 -10.00 6.36
N GLU A 585 4.54 -9.38 5.69
CA GLU A 585 4.35 -8.08 5.04
C GLU A 585 4.10 -8.18 3.53
N THR A 586 4.82 -9.09 2.84
CA THR A 586 4.78 -9.11 1.37
C THR A 586 3.64 -9.99 0.84
N ARG A 587 3.01 -9.55 -0.25
CA ARG A 587 1.94 -10.34 -0.92
C ARG A 587 2.46 -11.55 -1.70
N THR A 588 3.76 -11.68 -1.87
CA THR A 588 4.40 -12.72 -2.68
C THR A 588 5.01 -13.85 -1.88
N GLY A 589 4.99 -13.76 -0.55
CA GLY A 589 5.68 -14.72 0.32
C GLY A 589 7.15 -14.37 0.58
N ARG A 590 7.72 -13.34 -0.06
CA ARG A 590 9.08 -12.88 0.25
C ARG A 590 9.17 -12.32 1.66
N ILE A 591 10.33 -12.45 2.29
CA ILE A 591 10.66 -11.78 3.54
C ILE A 591 11.03 -10.33 3.20
N SER A 592 10.62 -9.37 4.01
CA SER A 592 11.14 -8.00 3.95
C SER A 592 11.98 -7.71 5.19
N SER A 593 12.88 -6.73 5.10
CA SER A 593 13.67 -6.29 6.26
C SER A 593 13.52 -4.79 6.50
N THR A 594 13.59 -4.41 7.79
CA THR A 594 13.49 -3.02 8.25
C THR A 594 14.47 -2.78 9.38
N GLU A 595 14.83 -1.55 9.63
CA GLU A 595 15.61 -1.10 10.77
C GLU A 595 17.01 -1.76 10.89
N PRO A 596 17.86 -1.69 9.86
CA PRO A 596 17.68 -1.13 8.52
C PRO A 596 17.16 -2.16 7.50
N ASN A 597 16.71 -1.69 6.33
CA ASN A 597 16.42 -2.60 5.22
C ASN A 597 17.71 -3.05 4.55
N MET A 598 18.22 -4.21 4.95
CA MET A 598 19.45 -4.80 4.42
C MET A 598 19.32 -5.23 2.95
N GLN A 599 18.11 -5.55 2.51
CA GLN A 599 17.83 -5.99 1.12
C GLN A 599 17.91 -4.83 0.10
N ASN A 600 17.92 -3.58 0.56
CA ASN A 600 17.98 -2.40 -0.30
C ASN A 600 19.38 -1.77 -0.40
N ILE A 601 20.41 -2.41 0.15
CA ILE A 601 21.81 -1.94 -0.01
C ILE A 601 22.18 -2.02 -1.49
N PRO A 602 22.62 -0.90 -2.11
CA PRO A 602 22.81 -0.85 -3.56
C PRO A 602 23.86 -1.83 -4.07
N VAL A 603 23.57 -2.52 -5.18
CA VAL A 603 24.46 -3.53 -5.78
C VAL A 603 25.03 -3.08 -7.12
N ARG A 604 24.29 -2.24 -7.88
CA ARG A 604 24.60 -1.93 -9.28
C ARG A 604 25.69 -0.87 -9.49
N LYS A 605 25.82 0.11 -8.57
CA LYS A 605 26.81 1.18 -8.67
C LYS A 605 27.98 0.88 -7.73
N GLU A 606 29.20 1.05 -8.18
CA GLU A 606 30.41 0.76 -7.41
C GLU A 606 30.41 1.43 -6.04
N ILE A 607 30.04 2.70 -5.97
CA ILE A 607 29.93 3.45 -4.69
C ILE A 607 28.92 2.77 -3.74
N GLY A 608 27.82 2.24 -4.25
CA GLY A 608 26.83 1.52 -3.45
C GLY A 608 27.34 0.14 -3.01
N ARG A 609 28.05 -0.59 -3.89
CA ARG A 609 28.71 -1.87 -3.56
C ARG A 609 29.73 -1.71 -2.43
N ASN A 610 30.43 -0.59 -2.37
CA ASN A 610 31.38 -0.29 -1.31
C ASN A 610 30.77 -0.29 0.11
N MET A 611 29.46 -0.06 0.25
CA MET A 611 28.76 -0.20 1.54
C MET A 611 28.85 -1.63 2.11
N ARG A 612 28.93 -2.65 1.28
CA ARG A 612 29.06 -4.06 1.71
C ARG A 612 30.40 -4.36 2.39
N LYS A 613 31.42 -3.52 2.19
CA LYS A 613 32.74 -3.64 2.84
C LYS A 613 32.68 -3.44 4.35
N PHE A 614 31.66 -2.71 4.81
CA PHE A 614 31.48 -2.35 6.21
C PHE A 614 30.65 -3.38 7.00
N PHE A 615 30.10 -4.40 6.34
CA PHE A 615 29.51 -5.56 7.01
C PHE A 615 30.56 -6.66 7.05
N VAL A 616 31.09 -6.92 8.22
CA VAL A 616 32.29 -7.76 8.42
C VAL A 616 31.99 -8.93 9.32
N ALA A 617 32.82 -9.98 9.21
CA ALA A 617 32.78 -11.08 10.15
C ALA A 617 33.40 -10.68 11.49
N GLU A 618 32.98 -11.33 12.59
CA GLU A 618 33.62 -11.26 13.90
C GLU A 618 35.08 -11.75 13.81
N ASP A 619 35.95 -11.33 14.75
CA ASP A 619 37.32 -11.80 14.77
C ASP A 619 37.40 -13.32 15.01
N GLY A 620 38.10 -14.04 14.15
CA GLY A 620 38.14 -15.50 14.12
C GLY A 620 37.02 -16.17 13.36
N TYR A 621 36.16 -15.36 12.68
CA TYR A 621 35.07 -15.83 11.81
C TYR A 621 35.28 -15.37 10.37
N THR A 622 34.53 -15.99 9.47
CA THR A 622 34.44 -15.63 8.04
C THR A 622 32.96 -15.57 7.62
N LEU A 623 32.65 -14.75 6.64
CA LEU A 623 31.34 -14.75 6.00
C LEU A 623 31.34 -15.73 4.84
N LEU A 624 30.27 -16.51 4.71
CA LEU A 624 29.98 -17.40 3.58
C LEU A 624 28.71 -16.87 2.93
N ASP A 625 28.80 -16.46 1.67
CA ASP A 625 27.69 -15.99 0.86
C ASP A 625 27.35 -17.04 -0.20
N ALA A 626 26.10 -17.50 -0.21
CA ALA A 626 25.59 -18.48 -1.15
C ALA A 626 24.41 -17.90 -1.91
N ASP A 627 24.50 -17.85 -3.23
CA ASP A 627 23.50 -17.25 -4.12
C ASP A 627 22.96 -18.28 -5.10
N TYR A 628 21.63 -18.36 -5.23
CA TYR A 628 21.01 -19.22 -6.22
C TYR A 628 21.23 -18.70 -7.64
N SER A 629 21.77 -19.54 -8.50
CA SER A 629 21.91 -19.21 -9.92
C SER A 629 20.55 -19.28 -10.61
N GLN A 630 19.94 -18.12 -10.87
CA GLN A 630 18.72 -17.94 -11.69
C GLN A 630 17.49 -18.73 -11.19
N ILE A 631 17.21 -18.70 -9.89
CA ILE A 631 16.15 -19.50 -9.25
C ILE A 631 14.78 -19.34 -9.94
N GLU A 632 14.36 -18.11 -10.26
CA GLU A 632 13.04 -17.86 -10.88
C GLU A 632 12.89 -18.50 -12.27
N LEU A 633 13.98 -18.53 -13.07
CA LEU A 633 13.98 -19.20 -14.38
C LEU A 633 13.98 -20.73 -14.24
N ARG A 634 14.65 -21.29 -13.25
CA ARG A 634 14.64 -22.72 -12.93
C ARG A 634 13.28 -23.18 -12.43
N VAL A 635 12.62 -22.36 -11.60
CA VAL A 635 11.23 -22.57 -11.19
C VAL A 635 10.32 -22.54 -12.41
N LEU A 636 10.44 -21.53 -13.28
CA LEU A 636 9.64 -21.43 -14.50
C LEU A 636 9.80 -22.67 -15.38
N ALA A 637 11.05 -23.09 -15.68
CA ALA A 637 11.34 -24.28 -16.47
C ALA A 637 10.67 -25.54 -15.91
N SER A 638 10.63 -25.64 -14.57
CA SER A 638 10.04 -26.80 -13.87
C SER A 638 8.52 -26.78 -13.91
N VAL A 639 7.88 -25.61 -13.66
CA VAL A 639 6.41 -25.54 -13.57
C VAL A 639 5.74 -25.49 -14.95
N CYS A 640 6.35 -24.87 -15.95
CA CYS A 640 5.80 -24.88 -17.31
C CYS A 640 6.08 -26.17 -18.09
N GLY A 641 7.12 -26.92 -17.71
CA GLY A 641 7.51 -28.16 -18.38
C GLY A 641 8.07 -27.97 -19.78
N ASP A 642 8.67 -26.81 -20.08
CA ASP A 642 9.31 -26.53 -21.37
C ASP A 642 10.61 -27.31 -21.50
N LYS A 643 10.68 -28.22 -22.48
CA LYS A 643 11.82 -29.13 -22.66
C LYS A 643 13.10 -28.39 -23.05
N ASN A 644 13.02 -27.40 -23.94
CA ASN A 644 14.19 -26.65 -24.39
C ASN A 644 14.84 -25.91 -23.20
N MET A 645 13.98 -25.34 -22.32
CA MET A 645 14.43 -24.65 -21.11
C MET A 645 15.03 -25.63 -20.09
N GLN A 646 14.40 -26.80 -19.92
CA GLN A 646 14.88 -27.84 -19.00
C GLN A 646 16.20 -28.44 -19.46
N GLU A 647 16.36 -28.70 -20.76
CA GLU A 647 17.60 -29.21 -21.35
C GLU A 647 18.76 -28.21 -21.17
N ALA A 648 18.51 -26.91 -21.44
CA ALA A 648 19.51 -25.85 -21.24
C ALA A 648 20.06 -25.84 -19.80
N PHE A 649 19.19 -25.95 -18.80
CA PHE A 649 19.62 -25.99 -17.40
C PHE A 649 20.28 -27.32 -17.02
N SER A 650 19.82 -28.45 -17.54
CA SER A 650 20.37 -29.78 -17.22
C SER A 650 21.77 -29.98 -17.82
N GLU A 651 22.05 -29.37 -18.97
CA GLU A 651 23.36 -29.37 -19.61
C GLU A 651 24.30 -28.28 -19.06
N GLY A 652 23.87 -27.46 -18.13
CA GLY A 652 24.66 -26.36 -17.56
C GLY A 652 24.92 -25.21 -18.50
N ARG A 653 24.12 -25.07 -19.58
CA ARG A 653 24.23 -23.95 -20.51
C ARG A 653 23.77 -22.63 -19.88
N ASP A 654 24.42 -21.54 -20.27
CA ASP A 654 23.96 -20.21 -19.88
C ASP A 654 22.63 -19.86 -20.58
N ILE A 655 21.52 -19.92 -19.83
CA ILE A 655 20.18 -19.65 -20.37
C ILE A 655 20.06 -18.27 -21.06
N HIS A 656 20.81 -17.25 -20.59
CA HIS A 656 20.79 -15.92 -21.19
C HIS A 656 21.52 -15.90 -22.54
N THR A 657 22.62 -16.65 -22.69
CA THR A 657 23.32 -16.84 -23.94
C THR A 657 22.47 -17.66 -24.91
N SER A 658 21.89 -18.78 -24.45
CA SER A 658 20.99 -19.59 -25.29
C SER A 658 19.76 -18.79 -25.74
N THR A 659 19.18 -17.99 -24.85
CA THR A 659 18.06 -17.07 -25.21
C THR A 659 18.51 -16.00 -26.20
N ALA A 660 19.71 -15.42 -26.03
CA ALA A 660 20.25 -14.44 -26.98
C ALA A 660 20.42 -15.05 -28.40
N ALA A 661 21.02 -16.23 -28.50
CA ALA A 661 21.16 -16.95 -29.76
C ALA A 661 19.82 -17.11 -30.49
N GLN A 662 18.78 -17.50 -29.75
CA GLN A 662 17.44 -17.72 -30.29
C GLN A 662 16.72 -16.42 -30.64
N VAL A 663 16.78 -15.40 -29.77
CA VAL A 663 16.09 -14.10 -29.95
C VAL A 663 16.69 -13.32 -31.12
N PHE A 664 18.03 -13.37 -31.29
CA PHE A 664 18.76 -12.68 -32.34
C PHE A 664 18.95 -13.53 -33.59
N ASP A 665 18.60 -14.83 -33.55
CA ASP A 665 18.75 -15.82 -34.64
C ASP A 665 20.21 -15.96 -35.07
N ILE A 666 21.10 -16.23 -34.11
CA ILE A 666 22.56 -16.41 -34.31
C ILE A 666 23.06 -17.62 -33.50
N PRO A 667 24.18 -18.26 -33.89
CA PRO A 667 24.82 -19.30 -33.09
C PRO A 667 25.29 -18.73 -31.72
N GLU A 668 25.30 -19.57 -30.68
CA GLU A 668 25.70 -19.17 -29.30
C GLU A 668 27.11 -18.56 -29.26
N ASP A 669 28.05 -19.07 -30.07
CA ASP A 669 29.43 -18.56 -30.15
C ASP A 669 29.57 -17.12 -30.64
N PHE A 670 28.53 -16.58 -31.27
CA PHE A 670 28.49 -15.19 -31.76
C PHE A 670 27.70 -14.23 -30.83
N VAL A 671 27.23 -14.70 -29.68
CA VAL A 671 26.51 -13.88 -28.74
C VAL A 671 27.46 -12.91 -28.02
N THR A 672 27.26 -11.60 -28.23
CA THR A 672 28.05 -10.58 -27.53
C THR A 672 27.55 -10.37 -26.10
N PRO A 673 28.36 -9.76 -25.19
CA PRO A 673 27.93 -9.39 -23.84
C PRO A 673 26.68 -8.51 -23.82
N GLU A 674 26.53 -7.60 -24.79
CA GLU A 674 25.38 -6.71 -24.93
C GLU A 674 24.12 -7.50 -25.30
N MET A 675 24.23 -8.43 -26.23
CA MET A 675 23.14 -9.33 -26.64
C MET A 675 22.70 -10.21 -25.47
N ARG A 676 23.68 -10.78 -24.74
CA ARG A 676 23.40 -11.57 -23.53
C ARG A 676 22.68 -10.72 -22.46
N SER A 677 23.09 -9.45 -22.29
CA SER A 677 22.45 -8.52 -21.37
C SER A 677 21.01 -8.18 -21.81
N ALA A 678 20.79 -7.97 -23.12
CA ALA A 678 19.46 -7.75 -23.66
C ALA A 678 18.56 -8.99 -23.47
N ALA A 679 19.08 -10.19 -23.73
CA ALA A 679 18.36 -11.44 -23.49
C ALA A 679 18.04 -11.66 -22.01
N LYS A 680 18.92 -11.26 -21.10
CA LYS A 680 18.64 -11.25 -19.66
C LYS A 680 17.44 -10.38 -19.35
N ALA A 681 17.35 -9.17 -19.91
CA ALA A 681 16.19 -8.30 -19.76
C ALA A 681 14.91 -8.90 -20.38
N VAL A 682 15.01 -9.62 -21.50
CA VAL A 682 13.89 -10.35 -22.10
C VAL A 682 13.41 -11.47 -21.18
N ASN A 683 14.33 -12.33 -20.69
CA ASN A 683 14.02 -13.44 -19.80
C ASN A 683 13.24 -12.99 -18.55
N PHE A 684 13.79 -12.02 -17.84
CA PHE A 684 13.12 -11.48 -16.64
C PHE A 684 11.87 -10.67 -16.98
N GLY A 685 11.94 -9.89 -18.06
CA GLY A 685 10.81 -9.09 -18.50
C GLY A 685 9.57 -9.93 -18.79
N ILE A 686 9.73 -11.10 -19.42
CA ILE A 686 8.61 -12.00 -19.75
C ILE A 686 8.00 -12.58 -18.46
N ILE A 687 8.81 -13.02 -17.49
CA ILE A 687 8.33 -13.49 -16.18
C ILE A 687 7.48 -12.42 -15.49
N TYR A 688 7.89 -11.15 -15.63
CA TYR A 688 7.16 -10.01 -15.05
C TYR A 688 6.05 -9.45 -15.95
N GLY A 689 5.77 -10.09 -17.09
CA GLY A 689 4.73 -9.69 -18.03
C GLY A 689 5.00 -8.33 -18.69
N ILE A 690 6.27 -8.05 -19.04
CA ILE A 690 6.67 -6.78 -19.66
C ILE A 690 6.04 -6.62 -21.05
N GLY A 691 5.52 -5.43 -21.35
CA GLY A 691 5.08 -5.09 -22.71
C GLY A 691 6.23 -4.61 -23.59
N ALA A 692 6.08 -4.74 -24.93
CA ALA A 692 7.09 -4.34 -25.91
C ALA A 692 7.56 -2.88 -25.76
N PHE A 693 6.69 -1.97 -25.34
CA PHE A 693 7.05 -0.57 -25.10
C PHE A 693 8.02 -0.38 -23.91
N SER A 694 7.81 -1.11 -22.81
CA SER A 694 8.72 -1.04 -21.66
C SER A 694 10.04 -1.73 -22.00
N LEU A 695 9.99 -2.93 -22.57
CA LEU A 695 11.18 -3.66 -23.00
C LEU A 695 12.06 -2.85 -23.97
N SER A 696 11.44 -2.16 -24.95
CA SER A 696 12.18 -1.33 -25.91
C SER A 696 13.00 -0.21 -25.25
N LYS A 697 12.51 0.35 -24.14
CA LYS A 697 13.23 1.34 -23.35
C LYS A 697 14.37 0.72 -22.54
N ASP A 698 14.10 -0.44 -21.93
CA ASP A 698 15.07 -1.10 -21.05
C ASP A 698 16.32 -1.57 -21.80
N ILE A 699 16.16 -2.00 -23.06
CA ILE A 699 17.27 -2.51 -23.90
C ILE A 699 17.68 -1.57 -25.04
N GLY A 700 17.07 -0.37 -25.14
CA GLY A 700 17.49 0.66 -26.11
C GLY A 700 17.16 0.34 -27.57
N VAL A 701 16.11 -0.44 -27.84
CA VAL A 701 15.68 -0.83 -29.20
C VAL A 701 14.34 -0.23 -29.58
N THR A 702 13.91 -0.37 -30.83
CA THR A 702 12.58 0.05 -31.25
C THR A 702 11.49 -0.85 -30.68
N VAL A 703 10.27 -0.32 -30.55
CA VAL A 703 9.10 -1.10 -30.06
C VAL A 703 8.81 -2.30 -30.98
N ALA A 704 9.06 -2.16 -32.27
CA ALA A 704 8.89 -3.24 -33.26
C ALA A 704 9.89 -4.39 -33.03
N GLU A 705 11.15 -4.06 -32.73
CA GLU A 705 12.19 -5.04 -32.38
C GLU A 705 11.88 -5.73 -31.06
N ALA A 706 11.53 -4.96 -30.02
CA ALA A 706 11.13 -5.52 -28.73
C ALA A 706 9.94 -6.48 -28.87
N LYS A 707 8.95 -6.16 -29.72
CA LYS A 707 7.82 -7.05 -30.02
C LYS A 707 8.28 -8.33 -30.71
N ARG A 708 9.25 -8.24 -31.65
CA ARG A 708 9.82 -9.39 -32.31
C ARG A 708 10.59 -10.28 -31.32
N TYR A 709 11.35 -9.69 -30.39
CA TYR A 709 12.10 -10.44 -29.37
C TYR A 709 11.18 -11.21 -28.42
N ILE A 710 10.11 -10.58 -27.93
CA ILE A 710 9.10 -11.27 -27.12
C ILE A 710 8.47 -12.41 -27.90
N LYS A 711 8.12 -12.19 -29.18
CA LYS A 711 7.54 -13.23 -30.02
C LYS A 711 8.51 -14.40 -30.25
N ASN A 712 9.76 -14.13 -30.63
CA ASN A 712 10.77 -15.16 -30.83
C ASN A 712 10.99 -15.98 -29.54
N TYR A 713 11.04 -15.33 -28.39
CA TYR A 713 11.16 -16.03 -27.12
C TYR A 713 9.99 -17.00 -26.86
N LEU A 714 8.75 -16.55 -27.03
CA LEU A 714 7.56 -17.37 -26.80
C LEU A 714 7.41 -18.47 -27.85
N ASP A 715 7.84 -18.24 -29.07
CA ASP A 715 7.89 -19.27 -30.15
C ASP A 715 8.93 -20.38 -29.84
N ASN A 716 10.07 -20.03 -29.21
CA ASN A 716 11.10 -20.98 -28.78
C ASN A 716 10.78 -21.71 -27.47
N PHE A 717 9.98 -21.06 -26.58
CA PHE A 717 9.53 -21.62 -25.31
C PHE A 717 7.99 -21.64 -25.24
N PRO A 718 7.30 -22.44 -26.08
CA PRO A 718 5.86 -22.41 -26.23
C PRO A 718 5.10 -22.79 -24.93
N LYS A 719 5.71 -23.65 -24.11
CA LYS A 719 5.11 -24.04 -22.83
C LYS A 719 5.10 -22.89 -21.79
N VAL A 720 5.99 -21.91 -21.95
CA VAL A 720 5.96 -20.70 -21.12
C VAL A 720 4.70 -19.88 -21.43
N SER A 721 4.37 -19.70 -22.73
CA SER A 721 3.13 -19.01 -23.13
C SER A 721 1.87 -19.73 -22.64
N GLU A 722 1.80 -21.05 -22.84
CA GLU A 722 0.67 -21.88 -22.37
C GLU A 722 0.50 -21.76 -20.83
N PHE A 723 1.60 -21.82 -20.10
CA PHE A 723 1.59 -21.68 -18.63
C PHE A 723 1.07 -20.31 -18.20
N MET A 724 1.54 -19.23 -18.84
CA MET A 724 1.11 -17.87 -18.51
C MET A 724 -0.37 -17.65 -18.78
N ASP A 725 -0.86 -18.09 -19.95
CA ASP A 725 -2.27 -17.96 -20.31
C ASP A 725 -3.15 -18.75 -19.35
N LYS A 726 -2.78 -20.03 -19.08
CA LYS A 726 -3.49 -20.86 -18.12
C LYS A 726 -3.52 -20.25 -16.72
N THR A 727 -2.40 -19.70 -16.24
CA THR A 727 -2.33 -19.07 -14.91
C THR A 727 -3.26 -17.87 -14.81
N VAL A 728 -3.36 -17.06 -15.87
CA VAL A 728 -4.30 -15.92 -15.91
C VAL A 728 -5.75 -16.43 -15.94
N ASP A 729 -6.07 -17.45 -16.74
CA ASP A 729 -7.43 -18.00 -16.83
C ASP A 729 -7.87 -18.65 -15.50
N ASP A 730 -6.97 -19.42 -14.88
CA ASP A 730 -7.21 -20.01 -13.55
C ASP A 730 -7.39 -18.89 -12.49
N GLY A 731 -6.59 -17.85 -12.56
CA GLY A 731 -6.72 -16.68 -11.69
C GLY A 731 -8.05 -15.93 -11.84
N ILE A 732 -8.53 -15.78 -13.07
CA ILE A 732 -9.86 -15.17 -13.35
C ILE A 732 -10.97 -16.06 -12.78
N LYS A 733 -10.87 -17.38 -12.95
CA LYS A 733 -11.87 -18.34 -12.51
C LYS A 733 -11.95 -18.45 -10.98
N ASN A 734 -10.79 -18.51 -10.32
CA ASN A 734 -10.70 -18.81 -8.88
C ASN A 734 -10.60 -17.55 -8.00
N GLY A 735 -10.27 -16.38 -8.57
CA GLY A 735 -9.97 -15.16 -7.83
C GLY A 735 -8.54 -15.10 -7.25
N TYR A 736 -7.78 -16.19 -7.38
CA TYR A 736 -6.39 -16.29 -6.91
C TYR A 736 -5.56 -17.20 -7.80
N VAL A 737 -4.25 -17.10 -7.68
CA VAL A 737 -3.26 -18.03 -8.25
C VAL A 737 -2.49 -18.71 -7.14
N THR A 738 -1.91 -19.91 -7.42
CA THR A 738 -1.16 -20.71 -6.44
C THR A 738 0.28 -20.90 -6.85
N THR A 739 1.18 -20.97 -5.86
CA THR A 739 2.57 -21.40 -6.06
C THR A 739 2.68 -22.92 -6.09
N LEU A 740 3.88 -23.42 -6.39
CA LEU A 740 4.23 -24.84 -6.35
C LEU A 740 3.94 -25.48 -4.97
N PHE A 741 3.99 -24.71 -3.90
CA PHE A 741 3.78 -25.15 -2.51
C PHE A 741 2.38 -24.85 -1.98
N GLY A 742 1.44 -24.43 -2.85
CA GLY A 742 0.06 -24.15 -2.47
C GLY A 742 -0.20 -22.76 -1.89
N ARG A 743 0.80 -21.88 -1.83
CA ARG A 743 0.59 -20.49 -1.39
C ARG A 743 -0.38 -19.80 -2.32
N ARG A 744 -1.45 -19.22 -1.77
CA ARG A 744 -2.47 -18.49 -2.54
C ARG A 744 -2.15 -17.00 -2.59
N ARG A 745 -2.29 -16.41 -3.78
CA ARG A 745 -2.29 -14.96 -3.97
C ARG A 745 -3.59 -14.53 -4.61
N TYR A 746 -4.42 -13.84 -3.86
CA TYR A 746 -5.67 -13.24 -4.35
C TYR A 746 -5.35 -12.06 -5.26
N ILE A 747 -6.02 -11.96 -6.43
CA ILE A 747 -5.77 -10.93 -7.45
C ILE A 747 -7.13 -10.44 -7.99
N PRO A 748 -7.86 -9.66 -7.20
CA PRO A 748 -9.17 -9.13 -7.60
C PRO A 748 -9.09 -8.23 -8.84
N GLU A 749 -7.93 -7.65 -9.13
CA GLU A 749 -7.69 -6.82 -10.31
C GLU A 749 -7.91 -7.55 -11.64
N LEU A 750 -7.87 -8.88 -11.66
CA LEU A 750 -8.16 -9.68 -12.85
C LEU A 750 -9.59 -9.51 -13.36
N SER A 751 -10.54 -9.30 -12.46
CA SER A 751 -11.95 -9.11 -12.75
C SER A 751 -12.35 -7.64 -12.92
N ALA A 752 -11.40 -6.69 -12.83
CA ALA A 752 -11.68 -5.27 -12.95
C ALA A 752 -12.15 -4.89 -14.36
N SER A 753 -13.14 -4.01 -14.46
CA SER A 753 -13.62 -3.43 -15.74
C SER A 753 -12.60 -2.47 -16.34
N ASN A 754 -11.76 -1.84 -15.53
CA ASN A 754 -10.68 -0.96 -15.94
C ASN A 754 -9.53 -1.76 -16.58
N LYS A 755 -9.30 -1.55 -17.89
CA LYS A 755 -8.29 -2.29 -18.67
C LYS A 755 -6.85 -2.12 -18.16
N VAL A 756 -6.52 -0.98 -17.56
CA VAL A 756 -5.17 -0.74 -16.99
C VAL A 756 -4.98 -1.58 -15.73
N LEU A 757 -5.99 -1.62 -14.86
CA LEU A 757 -5.98 -2.42 -13.65
C LEU A 757 -6.01 -3.92 -13.99
N GLN A 758 -6.84 -4.34 -14.96
CA GLN A 758 -6.89 -5.71 -15.45
C GLN A 758 -5.54 -6.16 -16.02
N ALA A 759 -4.85 -5.29 -16.78
CA ALA A 759 -3.51 -5.57 -17.29
C ALA A 759 -2.47 -5.68 -16.16
N PHE A 760 -2.61 -4.88 -15.10
CA PHE A 760 -1.80 -5.04 -13.88
C PHE A 760 -2.07 -6.38 -13.19
N GLY A 761 -3.34 -6.76 -13.01
CA GLY A 761 -3.76 -8.04 -12.45
C GLY A 761 -3.20 -9.24 -13.23
N LYS A 762 -3.23 -9.19 -14.57
CA LYS A 762 -2.64 -10.24 -15.42
C LYS A 762 -1.14 -10.41 -15.19
N ARG A 763 -0.39 -9.30 -15.12
CA ARG A 763 1.06 -9.35 -14.81
C ARG A 763 1.32 -9.92 -13.41
N ALA A 764 0.53 -9.51 -12.42
CA ALA A 764 0.63 -10.03 -11.06
C ALA A 764 0.33 -11.54 -11.00
N ALA A 765 -0.65 -12.02 -11.78
CA ALA A 765 -0.99 -13.44 -11.88
C ALA A 765 0.14 -14.27 -12.50
N MET A 766 0.72 -13.80 -13.60
CA MET A 766 1.82 -14.50 -14.27
C MET A 766 3.08 -14.63 -13.38
N ASN A 767 3.40 -13.57 -12.64
CA ASN A 767 4.60 -13.52 -11.80
C ASN A 767 4.44 -14.27 -10.46
N ALA A 768 3.27 -14.23 -9.83
CA ALA A 768 3.08 -14.71 -8.46
C ALA A 768 3.46 -16.19 -8.23
N PRO A 769 3.12 -17.15 -9.10
CA PRO A 769 3.49 -18.54 -8.91
C PRO A 769 5.00 -18.77 -8.91
N ILE A 770 5.73 -18.01 -9.74
CA ILE A 770 7.19 -18.15 -9.91
C ILE A 770 7.91 -17.50 -8.74
N GLN A 771 7.64 -16.23 -8.50
CA GLN A 771 8.27 -15.47 -7.43
C GLN A 771 7.94 -16.04 -6.03
N GLY A 772 6.69 -16.48 -5.83
CA GLY A 772 6.28 -17.09 -4.56
C GLY A 772 6.92 -18.46 -4.35
N ALA A 773 7.03 -19.29 -5.39
CA ALA A 773 7.74 -20.57 -5.27
C ALA A 773 9.25 -20.37 -5.01
N ALA A 774 9.89 -19.39 -5.64
CA ALA A 774 11.28 -19.04 -5.35
C ALA A 774 11.45 -18.60 -3.88
N ALA A 775 10.53 -17.77 -3.37
CA ALA A 775 10.55 -17.36 -1.96
C ALA A 775 10.36 -18.56 -1.01
N ASP A 776 9.47 -19.49 -1.31
CA ASP A 776 9.27 -20.70 -0.50
C ASP A 776 10.49 -21.62 -0.52
N ILE A 777 11.18 -21.77 -1.65
CA ILE A 777 12.43 -22.52 -1.77
C ILE A 777 13.52 -21.94 -0.86
N ILE A 778 13.69 -20.62 -0.88
CA ILE A 778 14.68 -19.94 -0.01
C ILE A 778 14.33 -20.16 1.47
N LYS A 779 13.06 -20.07 1.85
CA LYS A 779 12.59 -20.33 3.21
C LYS A 779 12.89 -21.77 3.65
N ILE A 780 12.63 -22.74 2.78
CA ILE A 780 12.98 -24.15 3.02
C ILE A 780 14.50 -24.29 3.24
N ALA A 781 15.30 -23.67 2.36
CA ALA A 781 16.75 -23.68 2.49
C ALA A 781 17.23 -23.09 3.81
N MET A 782 16.69 -21.93 4.22
CA MET A 782 16.98 -21.29 5.51
C MET A 782 16.72 -22.22 6.69
N VAL A 783 15.54 -22.87 6.71
CA VAL A 783 15.16 -23.81 7.77
C VAL A 783 16.11 -25.03 7.80
N ARG A 784 16.45 -25.57 6.65
CA ARG A 784 17.32 -26.75 6.55
C ARG A 784 18.76 -26.42 6.94
N VAL A 785 19.30 -25.32 6.44
CA VAL A 785 20.64 -24.82 6.81
C VAL A 785 20.72 -24.60 8.33
N TYR A 786 19.76 -23.85 8.90
CA TYR A 786 19.70 -23.56 10.32
C TYR A 786 19.68 -24.84 11.18
N LYS A 787 18.80 -25.80 10.84
CA LYS A 787 18.71 -27.08 11.54
C LYS A 787 20.01 -27.87 11.44
N LYS A 788 20.62 -27.92 10.24
CA LYS A 788 21.81 -28.72 9.99
C LYS A 788 23.05 -28.18 10.71
N LEU A 789 23.23 -26.87 10.76
CA LEU A 789 24.30 -26.22 11.53
C LEU A 789 24.21 -26.55 13.02
N ARG A 790 22.97 -26.55 13.55
CA ARG A 790 22.74 -26.91 14.98
C ARG A 790 22.91 -28.41 15.24
N GLU A 791 22.42 -29.28 14.36
CA GLU A 791 22.54 -30.73 14.51
C GLU A 791 24.02 -31.20 14.57
N GLU A 792 24.88 -30.47 13.84
CA GLU A 792 26.33 -30.78 13.83
C GLU A 792 27.13 -29.95 14.86
N ASP A 793 26.44 -29.16 15.71
CA ASP A 793 27.02 -28.33 16.76
C ASP A 793 28.17 -27.43 16.26
N LEU A 794 27.97 -26.82 15.05
CA LEU A 794 28.96 -25.94 14.44
C LEU A 794 28.84 -24.53 15.02
N ASP A 795 29.99 -23.91 15.24
CA ASP A 795 30.05 -22.49 15.57
C ASP A 795 29.87 -21.64 14.30
N ALA A 796 28.65 -21.72 13.77
CA ALA A 796 28.22 -21.05 12.56
C ALA A 796 26.76 -20.67 12.67
N ARG A 797 26.42 -19.51 12.12
CA ARG A 797 25.08 -18.92 12.25
C ARG A 797 24.60 -18.24 10.98
N LEU A 798 23.36 -18.49 10.59
CA LEU A 798 22.70 -17.75 9.52
C LEU A 798 22.38 -16.34 10.04
N ILE A 799 22.89 -15.31 9.35
CA ILE A 799 22.76 -13.92 9.80
C ILE A 799 21.97 -13.03 8.86
N LEU A 800 21.90 -13.38 7.56
CA LEU A 800 21.27 -12.51 6.57
C LEU A 800 20.67 -13.31 5.41
N GLN A 801 19.53 -12.83 4.92
CA GLN A 801 18.90 -13.25 3.65
C GLN A 801 18.63 -12.02 2.81
N VAL A 802 19.16 -11.99 1.58
CA VAL A 802 19.00 -10.87 0.65
C VAL A 802 18.64 -11.41 -0.73
N HIS A 803 17.42 -11.13 -1.21
CA HIS A 803 16.88 -11.67 -2.46
C HIS A 803 16.94 -13.20 -2.51
N ASP A 804 17.85 -13.78 -3.28
CA ASP A 804 18.10 -15.20 -3.50
C ASP A 804 19.43 -15.69 -2.87
N GLU A 805 20.04 -14.86 -2.01
CA GLU A 805 21.27 -15.19 -1.28
C GLU A 805 21.06 -15.42 0.22
N LEU A 806 21.84 -16.33 0.80
CA LEU A 806 21.95 -16.60 2.22
C LEU A 806 23.39 -16.35 2.69
N ILE A 807 23.53 -15.67 3.83
CA ILE A 807 24.83 -15.36 4.40
C ILE A 807 24.96 -15.98 5.79
N ILE A 808 26.02 -16.78 5.97
CA ILE A 808 26.42 -17.40 7.23
C ILE A 808 27.67 -16.70 7.75
N GLU A 809 27.75 -16.49 9.05
CA GLU A 809 28.97 -16.17 9.76
C GLU A 809 29.46 -17.46 10.45
N ALA A 810 30.64 -17.97 10.11
CA ALA A 810 31.17 -19.23 10.59
C ALA A 810 32.57 -19.05 11.19
N ALA A 811 32.84 -19.71 12.32
CA ALA A 811 34.19 -19.77 12.88
C ALA A 811 35.16 -20.42 11.88
N GLU A 812 36.40 -19.92 11.82
CA GLU A 812 37.39 -20.38 10.85
C GLU A 812 37.61 -21.92 10.92
N LYS A 813 37.51 -22.53 12.11
CA LYS A 813 37.62 -23.98 12.31
C LYS A 813 36.49 -24.79 11.66
N ASP A 814 35.30 -24.18 11.52
CA ASP A 814 34.10 -24.84 11.05
C ASP A 814 33.72 -24.41 9.61
N LYS A 815 34.51 -23.49 9.01
CA LYS A 815 34.26 -22.84 7.74
C LYS A 815 33.92 -23.85 6.61
N ASP A 816 34.84 -24.81 6.34
CA ASP A 816 34.65 -25.73 5.20
C ASP A 816 33.42 -26.61 5.38
N ARG A 817 33.07 -26.95 6.62
CA ARG A 817 31.88 -27.75 6.90
C ARG A 817 30.63 -26.94 6.77
N ALA A 818 30.63 -25.70 7.26
CA ALA A 818 29.50 -24.78 7.12
C ALA A 818 29.25 -24.42 5.66
N GLU A 819 30.31 -24.19 4.86
CA GLU A 819 30.22 -23.95 3.42
C GLU A 819 29.54 -25.10 2.70
N LYS A 820 29.98 -26.33 3.00
CA LYS A 820 29.38 -27.54 2.42
C LYS A 820 27.92 -27.70 2.79
N ILE A 821 27.55 -27.50 4.07
CA ILE A 821 26.14 -27.53 4.51
C ILE A 821 25.33 -26.49 3.78
N LEU A 822 25.82 -25.25 3.72
CA LEU A 822 25.14 -24.15 3.05
C LEU A 822 24.81 -24.52 1.59
N LYS A 823 25.81 -24.99 0.86
CA LYS A 823 25.65 -25.42 -0.53
C LYS A 823 24.71 -26.61 -0.67
N ASP A 824 24.96 -27.69 0.07
CA ASP A 824 24.21 -28.95 -0.04
C ASP A 824 22.73 -28.73 0.32
N GLU A 825 22.43 -27.99 1.40
CA GLU A 825 21.04 -27.77 1.83
C GLU A 825 20.28 -26.79 0.94
N MET A 826 20.97 -25.81 0.32
CA MET A 826 20.36 -24.92 -0.68
C MET A 826 20.09 -25.68 -1.99
N GLU A 827 21.08 -26.39 -2.55
CA GLU A 827 20.90 -27.12 -3.81
C GLU A 827 19.85 -28.23 -3.70
N ASN A 828 19.69 -28.85 -2.54
CA ASN A 828 18.75 -29.92 -2.28
C ASN A 828 17.49 -29.46 -1.50
N ALA A 829 17.26 -28.16 -1.37
CA ALA A 829 16.10 -27.64 -0.65
C ALA A 829 14.80 -28.24 -1.18
N VAL A 830 14.67 -28.35 -2.50
CA VAL A 830 13.54 -28.98 -3.19
C VAL A 830 13.99 -29.74 -4.43
N LYS A 831 13.21 -30.75 -4.82
CA LYS A 831 13.47 -31.51 -6.06
C LYS A 831 12.63 -30.89 -7.19
N LEU A 832 13.26 -30.15 -8.08
CA LEU A 832 12.66 -29.62 -9.30
C LEU A 832 12.96 -30.51 -10.52
N ALA A 833 12.36 -30.18 -11.67
CA ALA A 833 12.66 -30.85 -12.94
C ALA A 833 14.06 -30.51 -13.50
N VAL A 834 14.67 -29.45 -12.99
CA VAL A 834 16.04 -29.02 -13.31
C VAL A 834 16.86 -28.90 -12.04
N PRO A 835 18.20 -29.07 -12.09
CA PRO A 835 19.05 -28.94 -10.91
C PRO A 835 19.01 -27.51 -10.37
N MET A 836 19.04 -27.38 -9.06
CA MET A 836 19.29 -26.11 -8.39
C MET A 836 20.79 -25.96 -8.20
N THR A 837 21.38 -24.87 -8.64
CA THR A 837 22.80 -24.60 -8.47
C THR A 837 23.03 -23.36 -7.64
N VAL A 838 24.03 -23.44 -6.76
CA VAL A 838 24.37 -22.39 -5.82
C VAL A 838 25.84 -22.05 -5.95
N ASP A 839 26.16 -20.79 -6.14
CA ASP A 839 27.49 -20.24 -6.11
C ASP A 839 27.82 -19.81 -4.67
N VAL A 840 28.91 -20.36 -4.10
CA VAL A 840 29.32 -20.07 -2.72
C VAL A 840 30.70 -19.42 -2.74
N ASN A 841 30.81 -18.28 -2.06
CA ASN A 841 32.07 -17.57 -1.86
C ASN A 841 32.28 -17.24 -0.39
N SER A 842 33.50 -16.89 -0.01
CA SER A 842 33.82 -16.55 1.37
C SER A 842 34.72 -15.32 1.45
N GLY A 843 34.62 -14.57 2.53
CA GLY A 843 35.41 -13.36 2.77
C GLY A 843 35.29 -12.81 4.17
N ARG A 844 36.13 -11.85 4.52
CA ARG A 844 36.08 -11.14 5.78
C ARG A 844 34.97 -10.12 5.84
N SER A 845 34.56 -9.63 4.66
CA SER A 845 33.44 -8.72 4.49
C SER A 845 32.40 -9.27 3.51
N TRP A 846 31.18 -8.76 3.58
CA TRP A 846 30.13 -9.11 2.60
C TRP A 846 30.52 -8.74 1.16
N TYR A 847 31.36 -7.69 1.00
CA TYR A 847 31.91 -7.32 -0.30
C TYR A 847 32.81 -8.42 -0.88
N GLU A 848 33.76 -8.92 -0.07
CA GLU A 848 34.69 -9.96 -0.48
C GLU A 848 34.00 -11.31 -0.69
N ALA A 849 33.01 -11.62 0.14
CA ALA A 849 32.22 -12.85 0.01
C ALA A 849 31.28 -12.84 -1.24
N LYS A 850 31.07 -11.70 -1.88
CA LYS A 850 30.21 -11.61 -3.08
C LYS A 850 31.00 -11.64 -4.40
N ASP A 851 32.26 -11.22 -4.39
CA ASP A 851 33.16 -11.22 -5.57
C ASP A 851 33.98 -12.50 -5.63
#